data_a4c061778f545875bb5e074013d9e54b
#
_entry.id   a4c061778f545875bb5e074013d9e54b
#
_cell.length_a   1.000
_cell.length_b   1.000
_cell.length_c   1.000
_cell.angle_alpha   90.00
_cell.angle_beta   90.00
_cell.angle_gamma   90.00
#
_symmetry.space_group_name_H-M   'P 1'
#
loop_
_entity.id
_entity.type
_entity.pdbx_description
1 polymer ?
#
loop_
_entity_poly.entity_id
_entity_poly.type
_entity_poly.pdbx_seq_one_letter_code
_entity_poly.pdbx_strand_id
1 'polypeptide(L)'
;MPLDGFTVIDLSVGIAGAYCTKLLADGGAEVIKVEAPEGDPLRQWSASGAEIKPDADGALFSFLAGAKQSVVVDPANADDKELLRGLLRTADAVVWSRGSAIVALDEFAPMALAGAYSQLTVTSITPFGLEGPWADKPATEFTVQAWSGGVIGLGRGAADRAPLFVAGRIGEWLAGAYAAAGTMAASSGLVDVSMLEVEILCLTYYSVSFHDALDRPFRDIRRLTIPGVATAADGVVALGCGTAQQWFDLCAMIGYEEWIDEESELSITEQANIHAEQIYRWVRENRVDDILDLSTAFRIPNAPVGNGANVASFDQFVERGSFVTNPRDGFTQPGAPYRTTPSLVRAPQPAPRLGEHTDHHRRNKHTSRKTARIRTQMDVSAKLPFEGLRVLDMTSFWAGPSCTHVLAQLGAEVIHVESTARPDGTRLIAGVPVTEDQWWERSPIFSGLNTNKKSVTLDIRSERGVGLLRDLVKTCDVVVENYTPRVLDQIGLDFDAVHELRPDAIMMRMPGFGLGGPWRDKPAFAYVIEDASGITWLTGHPDQNPVEPYSVGDPNAGVHGLNALMLALAHRRRTGEGVRIEAAMVDAAINVAAEQVIEYSAYGNVLQREGNRGPTAAPQNLYRTSEDNEFGRPDDWVAIAVATDEQWVNLVAALGSPAWATDDELASIAGRRRRHDDIDEHLSTWCAARTSDEIIETLWEAGVPVAKVMQPHRVGDLPQLVHRGFYELVDHPVNPTARHSTLPMRISSGPGRFHRTAAPLLGEHNHEVLSGLGLSEDDIADLEERGIIGNAPAGLAIRTTKTG
;
A
#
# COMPACT_ATOMS: atom_id res chain seq x y z
N MET A 1 7.91 12.80 22.31
CA MET A 1 7.55 12.13 21.03
C MET A 1 8.10 12.93 19.85
N PRO A 2 8.34 12.34 18.67
CA PRO A 2 8.88 13.08 17.51
C PRO A 2 8.05 14.29 17.11
N LEU A 3 6.72 14.17 17.13
CA LEU A 3 5.79 15.20 16.72
C LEU A 3 5.24 16.05 17.86
N ASP A 4 5.84 16.03 19.06
CA ASP A 4 5.41 16.88 20.17
C ASP A 4 5.46 18.37 19.79
N GLY A 5 4.32 19.05 19.98
CA GLY A 5 4.14 20.45 19.63
C GLY A 5 3.70 20.71 18.20
N PHE A 6 3.47 19.65 17.41
CA PHE A 6 2.85 19.74 16.08
C PHE A 6 1.35 19.59 16.21
N THR A 7 0.61 20.60 15.77
CA THR A 7 -0.85 20.65 15.87
C THR A 7 -1.48 20.42 14.50
N VAL A 8 -2.38 19.44 14.43
CA VAL A 8 -3.10 19.06 13.20
C VAL A 8 -4.59 19.27 13.40
N ILE A 9 -5.23 19.97 12.47
CA ILE A 9 -6.69 20.06 12.38
C ILE A 9 -7.20 18.98 11.44
N ASP A 10 -8.02 18.08 11.94
CA ASP A 10 -8.63 16.98 11.16
C ASP A 10 -10.04 17.39 10.71
N LEU A 11 -10.18 17.80 9.46
CA LEU A 11 -11.45 18.13 8.79
C LEU A 11 -11.97 16.98 7.91
N SER A 12 -11.29 15.83 7.94
CA SER A 12 -11.63 14.70 7.11
C SER A 12 -12.79 13.87 7.66
N VAL A 13 -13.38 13.04 6.81
CA VAL A 13 -14.31 11.96 7.19
C VAL A 13 -13.86 10.66 6.51
N GLY A 14 -14.30 9.51 7.05
CA GLY A 14 -13.94 8.19 6.54
C GLY A 14 -12.57 7.72 6.98
N ILE A 15 -12.16 6.54 6.47
CA ILE A 15 -10.93 5.86 6.92
C ILE A 15 -9.67 6.64 6.56
N ALA A 16 -9.53 7.10 5.32
CA ALA A 16 -8.27 7.64 4.80
C ALA A 16 -7.75 8.82 5.65
N GLY A 17 -8.59 9.82 5.89
CA GLY A 17 -8.20 10.96 6.71
C GLY A 17 -8.04 10.60 8.19
N ALA A 18 -8.94 9.75 8.72
CA ALA A 18 -8.87 9.31 10.10
C ALA A 18 -7.60 8.47 10.37
N TYR A 19 -7.17 7.63 9.42
CA TYR A 19 -5.93 6.85 9.53
C TYR A 19 -4.68 7.73 9.38
N CYS A 20 -4.68 8.68 8.43
CA CYS A 20 -3.62 9.69 8.31
C CYS A 20 -3.38 10.39 9.65
N THR A 21 -4.43 10.94 10.24
CA THR A 21 -4.32 11.69 11.49
C THR A 21 -4.08 10.80 12.71
N LYS A 22 -4.47 9.50 12.67
CA LYS A 22 -4.08 8.50 13.66
C LYS A 22 -2.55 8.30 13.67
N LEU A 23 -1.94 8.07 12.51
CA LEU A 23 -0.47 7.88 12.41
C LEU A 23 0.28 9.10 12.94
N LEU A 24 -0.20 10.32 12.66
CA LEU A 24 0.37 11.55 13.20
C LEU A 24 0.16 11.66 14.72
N ALA A 25 -1.02 11.33 15.24
CA ALA A 25 -1.33 11.34 16.67
C ALA A 25 -0.47 10.33 17.43
N ASP A 26 -0.34 9.12 16.89
CA ASP A 26 0.52 8.06 17.46
C ASP A 26 1.99 8.52 17.53
N GLY A 27 2.49 9.27 16.55
CA GLY A 27 3.81 9.89 16.53
C GLY A 27 3.99 11.08 17.48
N GLY A 28 2.92 11.53 18.17
CA GLY A 28 2.98 12.59 19.18
C GLY A 28 2.28 13.90 18.80
N ALA A 29 1.73 14.02 17.58
CA ALA A 29 1.00 15.24 17.21
C ALA A 29 -0.23 15.47 18.09
N GLU A 30 -0.54 16.75 18.32
CA GLU A 30 -1.84 17.16 18.86
C GLU A 30 -2.85 17.23 17.73
N VAL A 31 -3.77 16.26 17.67
CA VAL A 31 -4.79 16.19 16.61
C VAL A 31 -6.13 16.66 17.16
N ILE A 32 -6.68 17.70 16.53
CA ILE A 32 -8.02 18.24 16.84
C ILE A 32 -8.94 17.85 15.67
N LYS A 33 -9.78 16.82 15.92
CA LYS A 33 -10.83 16.43 14.98
C LYS A 33 -12.01 17.38 15.11
N VAL A 34 -12.31 18.05 14.02
CA VAL A 34 -13.44 18.96 13.93
C VAL A 34 -14.61 18.22 13.29
N GLU A 35 -15.72 18.19 13.99
CA GLU A 35 -16.92 17.44 13.62
C GLU A 35 -18.11 18.37 13.50
N ALA A 36 -19.03 18.08 12.59
CA ALA A 36 -20.35 18.72 12.56
C ALA A 36 -21.19 18.24 13.78
N PRO A 37 -22.31 18.88 14.09
CA PRO A 37 -23.15 18.52 15.26
C PRO A 37 -23.60 17.05 15.28
N GLU A 38 -23.77 16.42 14.12
CA GLU A 38 -24.12 15.02 13.96
C GLU A 38 -22.94 14.05 14.18
N GLY A 39 -21.72 14.58 14.23
CA GLY A 39 -20.48 13.79 14.38
C GLY A 39 -19.93 13.22 13.07
N ASP A 40 -18.82 12.52 13.19
CA ASP A 40 -18.22 11.76 12.07
C ASP A 40 -19.07 10.53 11.75
N PRO A 41 -19.35 10.21 10.47
CA PRO A 41 -20.10 9.01 10.10
C PRO A 41 -19.57 7.71 10.69
N LEU A 42 -18.27 7.58 10.93
CA LEU A 42 -17.67 6.40 11.55
C LEU A 42 -18.14 6.17 13.00
N ARG A 43 -18.70 7.18 13.69
CA ARG A 43 -19.29 7.02 15.03
C ARG A 43 -20.50 6.07 15.02
N GLN A 44 -21.20 5.98 13.88
CA GLN A 44 -22.36 5.11 13.69
C GLN A 44 -22.09 4.00 12.68
N TRP A 45 -20.79 3.68 12.45
CA TRP A 45 -20.36 2.70 11.45
C TRP A 45 -20.01 1.36 12.08
N SER A 46 -20.55 0.29 11.50
CA SER A 46 -20.10 -1.09 11.65
C SER A 46 -20.14 -1.77 10.28
N ALA A 47 -19.06 -2.41 9.87
CA ALA A 47 -18.98 -3.12 8.59
C ALA A 47 -19.93 -4.31 8.53
N SER A 48 -20.21 -4.95 9.66
CA SER A 48 -21.17 -6.05 9.77
C SER A 48 -22.62 -5.58 9.87
N GLY A 49 -22.87 -4.26 10.00
CA GLY A 49 -24.19 -3.74 10.28
C GLY A 49 -24.67 -3.96 11.72
N ALA A 50 -23.73 -4.19 12.65
CA ALA A 50 -24.04 -4.32 14.07
C ALA A 50 -24.65 -3.02 14.62
N GLU A 51 -25.64 -3.16 15.50
CA GLU A 51 -26.31 -2.02 16.13
C GLU A 51 -25.36 -1.32 17.12
N ILE A 52 -25.16 -0.03 16.93
CA ILE A 52 -24.38 0.84 17.81
C ILE A 52 -25.36 1.56 18.75
N LYS A 53 -25.13 1.46 20.05
CA LYS A 53 -25.99 2.11 21.06
C LYS A 53 -25.93 3.63 20.92
N PRO A 54 -27.00 4.36 21.23
CA PRO A 54 -27.06 5.82 21.04
C PRO A 54 -26.00 6.63 21.80
N ASP A 55 -25.45 6.07 22.90
CA ASP A 55 -24.42 6.69 23.74
C ASP A 55 -23.02 6.12 23.51
N ALA A 56 -22.86 5.26 22.49
CA ALA A 56 -21.61 4.64 22.10
C ALA A 56 -21.16 5.10 20.71
N ASP A 57 -19.89 4.89 20.43
CA ASP A 57 -19.30 5.09 19.11
C ASP A 57 -19.00 3.75 18.45
N GLY A 58 -18.95 3.72 17.13
CA GLY A 58 -18.49 2.57 16.37
C GLY A 58 -17.05 2.18 16.75
N ALA A 59 -16.79 0.89 16.84
CA ALA A 59 -15.50 0.38 17.28
C ALA A 59 -14.34 0.82 16.34
N LEU A 60 -14.60 0.91 15.03
CA LEU A 60 -13.62 1.42 14.06
C LEU A 60 -13.30 2.90 14.33
N PHE A 61 -14.31 3.75 14.66
CA PHE A 61 -14.08 5.13 15.08
C PHE A 61 -13.18 5.17 16.31
N SER A 62 -13.46 4.34 17.31
CA SER A 62 -12.70 4.29 18.57
C SER A 62 -11.23 3.93 18.35
N PHE A 63 -10.95 3.05 17.38
CA PHE A 63 -9.58 2.73 16.97
C PHE A 63 -8.89 3.90 16.26
N LEU A 64 -9.57 4.51 15.29
CA LEU A 64 -8.99 5.56 14.43
C LEU A 64 -8.88 6.92 15.13
N ALA A 65 -9.74 7.20 16.11
CA ALA A 65 -9.78 8.46 16.83
C ALA A 65 -8.99 8.45 18.16
N GLY A 66 -8.29 7.37 18.47
CA GLY A 66 -7.44 7.30 19.67
C GLY A 66 -6.43 8.45 19.74
N ALA A 67 -6.23 9.03 20.92
CA ALA A 67 -5.34 10.16 21.18
C ALA A 67 -5.72 11.50 20.49
N LYS A 68 -6.88 11.60 19.85
CA LYS A 68 -7.38 12.87 19.27
C LYS A 68 -8.25 13.65 20.26
N GLN A 69 -8.46 14.91 19.94
CA GLN A 69 -9.46 15.77 20.61
C GLN A 69 -10.67 15.94 19.67
N SER A 70 -11.88 16.01 20.20
CA SER A 70 -13.09 16.26 19.42
C SER A 70 -13.64 17.66 19.71
N VAL A 71 -13.86 18.43 18.65
CA VAL A 71 -14.44 19.79 18.68
C VAL A 71 -15.62 19.84 17.70
N VAL A 72 -16.81 20.20 18.22
CA VAL A 72 -17.99 20.40 17.38
C VAL A 72 -18.02 21.82 16.83
N VAL A 73 -18.24 21.93 15.54
CA VAL A 73 -18.41 23.17 14.78
C VAL A 73 -19.68 23.08 13.96
N ASP A 74 -20.68 23.91 14.27
CA ASP A 74 -21.86 24.08 13.42
C ASP A 74 -21.54 25.05 12.28
N PRO A 75 -21.53 24.62 10.99
CA PRO A 75 -21.23 25.49 9.86
C PRO A 75 -22.23 26.63 9.69
N ALA A 76 -23.42 26.56 10.28
CA ALA A 76 -24.39 27.64 10.28
C ALA A 76 -24.10 28.69 11.37
N ASN A 77 -23.32 28.37 12.41
CA ASN A 77 -23.02 29.25 13.54
C ASN A 77 -21.75 30.07 13.26
N ALA A 78 -21.86 31.40 13.37
CA ALA A 78 -20.76 32.32 13.12
C ALA A 78 -19.63 32.21 14.17
N ASP A 79 -19.99 31.98 15.44
CA ASP A 79 -18.99 31.84 16.53
C ASP A 79 -18.19 30.54 16.40
N ASP A 80 -18.83 29.47 15.96
CA ASP A 80 -18.17 28.19 15.71
C ASP A 80 -17.22 28.26 14.50
N LYS A 81 -17.61 28.96 13.43
CA LYS A 81 -16.71 29.26 12.32
C LYS A 81 -15.50 30.09 12.77
N GLU A 82 -15.69 31.07 13.66
CA GLU A 82 -14.56 31.84 14.20
C GLU A 82 -13.67 31.00 15.12
N LEU A 83 -14.24 30.06 15.88
CA LEU A 83 -13.47 29.07 16.62
C LEU A 83 -12.58 28.27 15.67
N LEU A 84 -13.11 27.74 14.57
CA LEU A 84 -12.33 26.98 13.58
C LEU A 84 -11.23 27.84 12.94
N ARG A 85 -11.53 29.09 12.55
CA ARG A 85 -10.50 30.02 12.05
C ARG A 85 -9.42 30.29 13.10
N GLY A 86 -9.79 30.34 14.40
CA GLY A 86 -8.84 30.44 15.50
C GLY A 86 -7.89 29.25 15.59
N LEU A 87 -8.42 28.03 15.50
CA LEU A 87 -7.64 26.80 15.48
C LEU A 87 -6.69 26.77 14.28
N LEU A 88 -7.17 27.09 13.08
CA LEU A 88 -6.37 27.13 11.84
C LEU A 88 -5.21 28.12 11.90
N ARG A 89 -5.40 29.27 12.54
CA ARG A 89 -4.31 30.27 12.72
C ARG A 89 -3.13 29.74 13.54
N THR A 90 -3.38 28.79 14.43
CA THR A 90 -2.37 28.26 15.34
C THR A 90 -1.85 26.87 14.96
N ALA A 91 -2.52 26.18 14.05
CA ALA A 91 -2.15 24.86 13.58
C ALA A 91 -0.91 24.85 12.66
N ASP A 92 -0.29 23.68 12.55
CA ASP A 92 0.81 23.39 11.63
C ASP A 92 0.33 22.67 10.37
N ALA A 93 -0.71 21.83 10.49
CA ALA A 93 -1.29 21.11 9.36
C ALA A 93 -2.81 21.00 9.45
N VAL A 94 -3.43 20.78 8.29
CA VAL A 94 -4.84 20.40 8.13
C VAL A 94 -4.89 19.14 7.29
N VAL A 95 -5.68 18.15 7.72
CA VAL A 95 -6.04 17.00 6.88
C VAL A 95 -7.50 17.16 6.47
N TRP A 96 -7.75 17.10 5.19
CA TRP A 96 -9.02 17.42 4.57
C TRP A 96 -9.48 16.29 3.63
N SER A 97 -10.78 15.97 3.69
CA SER A 97 -11.46 15.18 2.67
C SER A 97 -12.87 15.70 2.46
N ARG A 98 -13.50 15.38 1.33
CA ARG A 98 -14.92 15.72 1.11
C ARG A 98 -15.81 14.92 2.06
N GLY A 99 -17.04 15.36 2.28
CA GLY A 99 -18.11 14.59 2.95
C GLY A 99 -18.67 15.17 4.25
N SER A 100 -18.16 16.30 4.74
CA SER A 100 -18.81 17.03 5.86
C SER A 100 -19.38 18.39 5.43
N ALA A 101 -20.40 18.86 6.13
CA ALA A 101 -21.00 20.18 5.89
C ALA A 101 -20.01 21.34 6.13
N ILE A 102 -18.98 21.13 6.96
CA ILE A 102 -17.95 22.12 7.24
C ILE A 102 -17.08 22.37 6.01
N VAL A 103 -16.59 21.29 5.38
CA VAL A 103 -15.71 21.38 4.21
C VAL A 103 -16.42 21.74 2.91
N ALA A 104 -17.76 21.72 2.92
CA ALA A 104 -18.59 22.23 1.82
C ALA A 104 -18.58 23.75 1.73
N LEU A 105 -18.09 24.47 2.76
CA LEU A 105 -17.93 25.92 2.72
C LEU A 105 -16.65 26.29 1.98
N ASP A 106 -16.74 27.17 0.98
CA ASP A 106 -15.62 27.59 0.11
C ASP A 106 -14.40 28.08 0.90
N GLU A 107 -14.61 28.75 2.04
CA GLU A 107 -13.51 29.26 2.88
C GLU A 107 -12.66 28.14 3.51
N PHE A 108 -13.18 26.93 3.61
CA PHE A 108 -12.48 25.75 4.13
C PHE A 108 -12.08 24.76 3.05
N ALA A 109 -12.20 25.13 1.78
CA ALA A 109 -11.65 24.36 0.67
C ALA A 109 -10.11 24.37 0.71
N PRO A 110 -9.42 23.30 0.26
CA PRO A 110 -7.96 23.17 0.39
C PRO A 110 -7.16 24.35 -0.18
N MET A 111 -7.55 24.84 -1.36
CA MET A 111 -6.89 25.99 -2.00
C MET A 111 -7.10 27.30 -1.23
N ALA A 112 -8.30 27.50 -0.67
CA ALA A 112 -8.60 28.65 0.18
C ALA A 112 -7.80 28.61 1.49
N LEU A 113 -7.72 27.43 2.13
CA LEU A 113 -6.93 27.23 3.34
C LEU A 113 -5.42 27.48 3.09
N ALA A 114 -4.86 26.93 2.01
CA ALA A 114 -3.45 27.15 1.64
C ALA A 114 -3.16 28.62 1.33
N GLY A 115 -4.10 29.34 0.71
CA GLY A 115 -3.97 30.76 0.42
C GLY A 115 -4.12 31.66 1.65
N ALA A 116 -5.02 31.33 2.56
CA ALA A 116 -5.29 32.12 3.77
C ALA A 116 -4.27 31.90 4.90
N TYR A 117 -3.67 30.71 4.98
CA TYR A 117 -2.79 30.31 6.06
C TYR A 117 -1.46 29.77 5.52
N SER A 118 -0.57 30.65 5.12
CA SER A 118 0.72 30.30 4.46
C SER A 118 1.65 29.40 5.30
N GLN A 119 1.40 29.27 6.59
CA GLN A 119 2.16 28.39 7.48
C GLN A 119 1.66 26.94 7.47
N LEU A 120 0.42 26.69 7.03
CA LEU A 120 -0.16 25.36 7.09
C LEU A 120 0.41 24.43 6.00
N THR A 121 0.58 23.18 6.35
CA THR A 121 0.53 22.08 5.41
C THR A 121 -0.93 21.65 5.27
N VAL A 122 -1.52 21.81 4.09
CA VAL A 122 -2.89 21.41 3.79
C VAL A 122 -2.86 20.10 3.01
N THR A 123 -3.18 18.99 3.68
CA THR A 123 -3.23 17.66 3.08
C THR A 123 -4.64 17.33 2.66
N SER A 124 -4.87 17.23 1.36
CA SER A 124 -6.14 16.83 0.75
C SER A 124 -6.10 15.38 0.32
N ILE A 125 -7.16 14.62 0.64
CA ILE A 125 -7.32 13.23 0.20
C ILE A 125 -8.62 13.14 -0.59
N THR A 126 -8.53 12.82 -1.88
CA THR A 126 -9.69 12.75 -2.77
C THR A 126 -9.58 11.53 -3.71
N PRO A 127 -10.68 11.08 -4.32
CA PRO A 127 -10.62 9.97 -5.26
C PRO A 127 -9.66 10.19 -6.43
N PHE A 128 -9.66 11.41 -7.02
CA PHE A 128 -8.95 11.70 -8.27
C PHE A 128 -7.94 12.86 -8.19
N GLY A 129 -7.73 13.46 -7.01
CA GLY A 129 -6.96 14.69 -6.84
C GLY A 129 -7.86 15.94 -6.94
N LEU A 130 -7.28 17.10 -6.60
CA LEU A 130 -8.01 18.37 -6.55
C LEU A 130 -8.26 19.01 -7.92
N GLU A 131 -7.48 18.63 -8.92
CA GLU A 131 -7.50 19.23 -10.27
C GLU A 131 -7.64 18.16 -11.35
N GLY A 132 -8.17 18.54 -12.49
CA GLY A 132 -8.33 17.69 -13.66
C GLY A 132 -9.79 17.39 -14.00
N PRO A 133 -10.05 16.73 -15.14
CA PRO A 133 -11.40 16.51 -15.66
C PRO A 133 -12.28 15.64 -14.76
N TRP A 134 -11.70 14.88 -13.82
CA TRP A 134 -12.43 13.98 -12.91
C TRP A 134 -12.45 14.48 -11.45
N ALA A 135 -11.87 15.62 -11.16
CA ALA A 135 -11.73 16.10 -9.79
C ALA A 135 -13.05 16.11 -8.99
N ASP A 136 -14.17 16.43 -9.65
CA ASP A 136 -15.50 16.50 -9.03
C ASP A 136 -16.41 15.31 -9.38
N LYS A 137 -15.91 14.28 -10.05
CA LYS A 137 -16.71 13.09 -10.39
C LYS A 137 -16.99 12.28 -9.12
N PRO A 138 -18.21 11.72 -8.97
CA PRO A 138 -18.54 10.85 -7.87
C PRO A 138 -17.78 9.54 -7.96
N ALA A 139 -17.27 9.06 -6.84
CA ALA A 139 -16.55 7.81 -6.75
C ALA A 139 -16.71 7.16 -5.38
N THR A 140 -16.54 5.84 -5.34
CA THR A 140 -16.28 5.05 -4.15
C THR A 140 -14.93 4.36 -4.34
N GLU A 141 -14.34 3.85 -3.29
CA GLU A 141 -13.09 3.08 -3.41
C GLU A 141 -13.21 1.92 -4.41
N PHE A 142 -14.35 1.23 -4.43
CA PHE A 142 -14.64 0.17 -5.41
C PHE A 142 -14.55 0.65 -6.87
N THR A 143 -15.12 1.82 -7.19
CA THR A 143 -15.04 2.38 -8.55
C THR A 143 -13.66 2.92 -8.86
N VAL A 144 -12.91 3.40 -7.87
CA VAL A 144 -11.51 3.83 -8.05
C VAL A 144 -10.62 2.63 -8.35
N GLN A 145 -10.80 1.48 -7.67
CA GLN A 145 -10.09 0.24 -8.01
C GLN A 145 -10.36 -0.23 -9.45
N ALA A 146 -11.58 -0.07 -9.93
CA ALA A 146 -11.90 -0.40 -11.33
C ALA A 146 -11.15 0.53 -12.30
N TRP A 147 -11.13 1.84 -12.05
CA TRP A 147 -10.36 2.81 -12.84
C TRP A 147 -8.85 2.60 -12.76
N SER A 148 -8.30 2.17 -11.63
CA SER A 148 -6.87 1.92 -11.46
C SER A 148 -6.36 0.69 -12.22
N GLY A 149 -7.27 -0.11 -12.80
CA GLY A 149 -6.95 -1.40 -13.37
C GLY A 149 -6.74 -2.50 -12.33
N GLY A 150 -6.91 -2.21 -11.04
CA GLY A 150 -6.68 -3.16 -9.94
C GLY A 150 -7.56 -4.40 -10.03
N VAL A 151 -8.80 -4.24 -10.48
CA VAL A 151 -9.77 -5.33 -10.65
C VAL A 151 -9.30 -6.37 -11.70
N ILE A 152 -8.75 -5.93 -12.82
CA ILE A 152 -8.14 -6.84 -13.81
C ILE A 152 -6.72 -7.23 -13.40
N GLY A 153 -5.95 -6.28 -12.84
CA GLY A 153 -4.56 -6.46 -12.42
C GLY A 153 -4.40 -7.49 -11.31
N LEU A 154 -5.40 -7.69 -10.47
CA LEU A 154 -5.47 -8.80 -9.52
C LEU A 154 -5.10 -10.13 -10.19
N GLY A 155 -5.59 -10.38 -11.39
CA GLY A 155 -5.18 -11.49 -12.27
C GLY A 155 -5.47 -12.89 -11.72
N ARG A 156 -6.16 -12.97 -10.58
CA ARG A 156 -6.36 -14.19 -9.80
C ARG A 156 -7.77 -14.76 -9.84
N GLY A 157 -8.73 -14.02 -10.37
CA GLY A 157 -10.09 -14.53 -10.54
C GLY A 157 -10.19 -15.60 -11.62
N ALA A 158 -11.21 -16.45 -11.55
CA ALA A 158 -11.52 -17.42 -12.59
C ALA A 158 -11.95 -16.71 -13.88
N ALA A 159 -11.47 -17.20 -15.04
CA ALA A 159 -11.68 -16.57 -16.33
C ALA A 159 -13.15 -16.59 -16.81
N ASP A 160 -13.94 -17.53 -16.29
CA ASP A 160 -15.38 -17.72 -16.60
C ASP A 160 -16.31 -16.90 -15.69
N ARG A 161 -15.78 -16.18 -14.72
CA ARG A 161 -16.51 -15.35 -13.74
C ARG A 161 -16.16 -13.87 -13.87
N ALA A 162 -16.97 -13.01 -13.24
CA ALA A 162 -16.64 -11.60 -13.11
C ALA A 162 -15.28 -11.43 -12.44
N PRO A 163 -14.48 -10.43 -12.84
CA PRO A 163 -13.28 -10.06 -12.09
C PRO A 163 -13.64 -9.67 -10.66
N LEU A 164 -12.64 -9.60 -9.81
CA LEU A 164 -12.79 -9.30 -8.39
C LEU A 164 -12.02 -8.03 -8.03
N PHE A 165 -12.54 -7.26 -7.11
CA PHE A 165 -11.80 -6.19 -6.45
C PHE A 165 -11.15 -6.70 -5.15
N VAL A 166 -10.14 -5.99 -4.67
CA VAL A 166 -9.53 -6.25 -3.35
C VAL A 166 -10.42 -5.63 -2.28
N ALA A 167 -11.05 -6.48 -1.48
CA ALA A 167 -11.97 -6.04 -0.45
C ALA A 167 -11.25 -5.42 0.78
N GLY A 168 -12.00 -4.88 1.74
CA GLY A 168 -11.46 -4.31 2.98
C GLY A 168 -11.09 -2.82 2.89
N ARG A 169 -11.49 -2.13 1.84
CA ARG A 169 -11.25 -0.70 1.63
C ARG A 169 -9.76 -0.33 1.64
N ILE A 170 -8.93 -1.20 1.07
CA ILE A 170 -7.46 -1.09 1.08
C ILE A 170 -6.97 0.26 0.54
N GLY A 171 -7.60 0.79 -0.51
CA GLY A 171 -7.27 2.08 -1.10
C GLY A 171 -7.39 3.23 -0.11
N GLU A 172 -8.42 3.22 0.77
CA GLU A 172 -8.60 4.24 1.80
C GLU A 172 -7.48 4.19 2.87
N TRP A 173 -7.13 3.01 3.36
CA TRP A 173 -6.05 2.84 4.34
C TRP A 173 -4.70 3.32 3.79
N LEU A 174 -4.38 2.90 2.58
CA LEU A 174 -3.12 3.25 1.91
C LEU A 174 -3.05 4.75 1.58
N ALA A 175 -4.16 5.36 1.13
CA ALA A 175 -4.23 6.81 0.91
C ALA A 175 -3.97 7.58 2.21
N GLY A 176 -4.50 7.09 3.35
CA GLY A 176 -4.22 7.65 4.67
C GLY A 176 -2.74 7.56 5.05
N ALA A 177 -2.09 6.44 4.77
CA ALA A 177 -0.66 6.26 5.05
C ALA A 177 0.23 7.16 4.17
N TYR A 178 -0.06 7.29 2.86
CA TYR A 178 0.63 8.23 1.98
C TYR A 178 0.39 9.69 2.38
N ALA A 179 -0.83 10.03 2.80
CA ALA A 179 -1.16 11.37 3.28
C ALA A 179 -0.39 11.74 4.55
N ALA A 180 -0.22 10.81 5.49
CA ALA A 180 0.59 11.03 6.69
C ALA A 180 2.07 11.28 6.33
N ALA A 181 2.64 10.46 5.44
CA ALA A 181 4.00 10.65 4.95
C ALA A 181 4.17 12.00 4.23
N GLY A 182 3.25 12.36 3.35
CA GLY A 182 3.23 13.65 2.64
C GLY A 182 3.13 14.84 3.59
N THR A 183 2.26 14.75 4.62
CA THR A 183 2.11 15.79 5.65
C THR A 183 3.40 16.02 6.42
N MET A 184 4.14 14.95 6.76
CA MET A 184 5.42 15.04 7.46
C MET A 184 6.56 15.51 6.55
N ALA A 185 6.52 15.18 5.26
CA ALA A 185 7.54 15.58 4.29
C ALA A 185 7.43 17.07 3.89
N ALA A 186 6.22 17.62 3.89
CA ALA A 186 5.97 19.00 3.50
C ALA A 186 6.33 19.98 4.61
N SER A 187 6.90 21.14 4.25
CA SER A 187 7.17 22.23 5.20
C SER A 187 5.98 23.21 5.34
N SER A 188 5.18 23.36 4.32
CA SER A 188 3.91 24.11 4.23
C SER A 188 3.32 23.96 2.83
N GLY A 189 2.15 24.53 2.60
CA GLY A 189 1.48 24.50 1.31
C GLY A 189 0.64 23.23 1.13
N LEU A 190 0.36 22.87 -0.12
CA LEU A 190 -0.57 21.80 -0.45
C LEU A 190 0.14 20.44 -0.56
N VAL A 191 -0.49 19.41 -0.03
CA VAL A 191 -0.23 17.99 -0.27
C VAL A 191 -1.51 17.39 -0.85
N ASP A 192 -1.51 17.11 -2.13
CA ASP A 192 -2.69 16.58 -2.86
C ASP A 192 -2.53 15.10 -3.12
N VAL A 193 -3.28 14.26 -2.38
CA VAL A 193 -3.27 12.80 -2.48
C VAL A 193 -4.47 12.34 -3.30
N SER A 194 -4.19 11.59 -4.37
CA SER A 194 -5.20 10.95 -5.22
C SER A 194 -5.29 9.46 -4.91
N MET A 195 -6.47 8.98 -4.49
CA MET A 195 -6.69 7.56 -4.23
C MET A 195 -6.47 6.70 -5.49
N LEU A 196 -6.86 7.20 -6.67
CA LEU A 196 -6.59 6.52 -7.94
C LEU A 196 -5.09 6.26 -8.15
N GLU A 197 -4.24 7.26 -7.89
CA GLU A 197 -2.79 7.14 -8.01
C GLU A 197 -2.22 6.19 -6.95
N VAL A 198 -2.76 6.22 -5.71
CA VAL A 198 -2.39 5.26 -4.64
C VAL A 198 -2.69 3.82 -5.05
N GLU A 199 -3.88 3.55 -5.56
CA GLU A 199 -4.28 2.21 -5.96
C GLU A 199 -3.47 1.69 -7.15
N ILE A 200 -3.12 2.55 -8.11
CA ILE A 200 -2.20 2.17 -9.19
C ILE A 200 -0.85 1.74 -8.64
N LEU A 201 -0.27 2.51 -7.70
CA LEU A 201 1.01 2.15 -7.09
C LEU A 201 0.96 0.84 -6.29
N CYS A 202 -0.19 0.53 -5.70
CA CYS A 202 -0.34 -0.63 -4.83
C CYS A 202 -0.83 -1.89 -5.57
N LEU A 203 -1.53 -1.74 -6.70
CA LEU A 203 -2.17 -2.86 -7.39
C LEU A 203 -1.60 -3.12 -8.80
N THR A 204 -1.17 -2.07 -9.51
CA THR A 204 -0.86 -2.18 -10.96
C THR A 204 0.37 -1.40 -11.42
N TYR A 205 1.21 -0.92 -10.51
CA TYR A 205 2.21 0.13 -10.74
C TYR A 205 3.13 -0.08 -11.95
N TYR A 206 3.54 -1.32 -12.25
CA TYR A 206 4.46 -1.64 -13.34
C TYR A 206 3.77 -1.95 -14.69
N SER A 207 2.42 -2.02 -14.70
CA SER A 207 1.70 -2.54 -15.87
C SER A 207 1.85 -1.65 -17.11
N VAL A 208 1.87 -0.33 -16.93
CA VAL A 208 2.07 0.63 -18.02
C VAL A 208 3.49 0.57 -18.53
N SER A 209 4.49 0.62 -17.67
CA SER A 209 5.90 0.54 -18.05
C SER A 209 6.26 -0.80 -18.70
N PHE A 210 5.65 -1.90 -18.24
CA PHE A 210 5.82 -3.22 -18.84
C PHE A 210 5.28 -3.25 -20.28
N HIS A 211 4.09 -2.69 -20.50
CA HIS A 211 3.51 -2.58 -21.84
C HIS A 211 4.32 -1.68 -22.76
N ASP A 212 4.73 -0.51 -22.28
CA ASP A 212 5.55 0.42 -23.05
C ASP A 212 6.91 -0.21 -23.46
N ALA A 213 7.52 -1.01 -22.58
CA ALA A 213 8.82 -1.63 -22.85
C ALA A 213 8.73 -2.88 -23.75
N LEU A 214 7.64 -3.66 -23.69
CA LEU A 214 7.55 -5.00 -24.28
C LEU A 214 6.42 -5.14 -25.31
N ASP A 215 5.64 -4.09 -25.56
CA ASP A 215 4.48 -4.05 -26.48
C ASP A 215 3.46 -5.18 -26.23
N ARG A 216 3.28 -5.57 -24.99
CA ARG A 216 2.28 -6.55 -24.53
C ARG A 216 1.89 -6.35 -23.09
N PRO A 217 0.66 -6.74 -22.69
CA PRO A 217 0.28 -6.68 -21.28
C PRO A 217 1.08 -7.67 -20.45
N PHE A 218 1.26 -7.39 -19.18
CA PHE A 218 1.86 -8.32 -18.22
C PHE A 218 1.01 -9.60 -18.11
N ARG A 219 -0.32 -9.43 -18.09
CA ARG A 219 -1.31 -10.52 -18.13
C ARG A 219 -2.47 -10.15 -19.04
N ASP A 220 -2.90 -11.09 -19.82
CA ASP A 220 -4.06 -10.97 -20.73
C ASP A 220 -5.25 -11.86 -20.29
N ILE A 221 -5.03 -12.80 -19.38
CA ILE A 221 -6.03 -13.74 -18.86
C ILE A 221 -5.91 -13.81 -17.33
N ARG A 222 -7.06 -13.75 -16.65
CA ARG A 222 -7.14 -14.01 -15.20
C ARG A 222 -7.08 -15.51 -14.96
N ARG A 223 -6.25 -15.93 -13.98
CA ARG A 223 -6.09 -17.32 -13.56
C ARG A 223 -5.90 -17.40 -12.05
N LEU A 224 -6.46 -18.43 -11.41
CA LEU A 224 -6.12 -18.76 -10.04
C LEU A 224 -4.66 -19.19 -9.94
N THR A 225 -4.01 -18.83 -8.86
CA THR A 225 -2.66 -19.30 -8.54
C THR A 225 -2.75 -20.69 -7.93
N ILE A 226 -1.87 -21.60 -8.35
CA ILE A 226 -1.77 -22.95 -7.81
C ILE A 226 -0.36 -23.14 -7.28
N PRO A 227 -0.23 -23.57 -6.00
CA PRO A 227 -1.28 -23.93 -5.05
C PRO A 227 -2.15 -22.74 -4.56
N GLY A 228 -1.63 -21.58 -4.18
CA GLY A 228 -2.39 -20.47 -3.62
C GLY A 228 -3.16 -20.86 -2.35
N VAL A 229 -4.30 -20.22 -2.12
CA VAL A 229 -5.19 -20.55 -0.99
C VAL A 229 -6.00 -21.80 -1.29
N ALA A 230 -5.89 -22.81 -0.42
CA ALA A 230 -6.54 -24.09 -0.61
C ALA A 230 -7.19 -24.63 0.68
N THR A 231 -8.27 -25.42 0.49
CA THR A 231 -8.94 -26.10 1.59
C THR A 231 -8.18 -27.37 1.96
N ALA A 232 -7.71 -27.46 3.20
CA ALA A 232 -7.08 -28.62 3.83
C ALA A 232 -8.12 -29.47 4.57
N ALA A 233 -7.68 -30.55 5.22
CA ALA A 233 -8.57 -31.46 5.94
C ALA A 233 -9.35 -30.80 7.09
N ASP A 234 -8.80 -29.78 7.72
CA ASP A 234 -9.36 -29.14 8.93
C ASP A 234 -9.36 -27.60 8.87
N GLY A 235 -9.13 -26.99 7.70
CA GLY A 235 -9.12 -25.54 7.56
C GLY A 235 -8.72 -25.07 6.19
N VAL A 236 -8.19 -23.84 6.13
CA VAL A 236 -7.70 -23.21 4.91
C VAL A 236 -6.24 -22.83 5.09
N VAL A 237 -5.41 -23.16 4.12
CA VAL A 237 -3.97 -22.89 4.13
C VAL A 237 -3.56 -22.19 2.85
N ALA A 238 -2.55 -21.35 2.93
CA ALA A 238 -1.94 -20.69 1.78
C ALA A 238 -0.51 -21.22 1.53
N LEU A 239 -0.22 -21.51 0.26
CA LEU A 239 1.07 -21.96 -0.22
C LEU A 239 1.44 -21.21 -1.49
N GLY A 240 2.65 -20.68 -1.58
CA GLY A 240 3.10 -19.92 -2.73
C GLY A 240 4.39 -20.43 -3.34
N CYS A 241 4.43 -20.50 -4.68
CA CYS A 241 5.64 -20.78 -5.44
C CYS A 241 5.92 -19.63 -6.39
N GLY A 242 6.88 -18.76 -6.02
CA GLY A 242 7.29 -17.61 -6.84
C GLY A 242 8.57 -17.85 -7.64
N THR A 243 9.29 -18.96 -7.39
CA THR A 243 10.56 -19.29 -8.06
C THR A 243 10.59 -20.75 -8.51
N ALA A 244 11.41 -21.06 -9.52
CA ALA A 244 11.58 -22.44 -10.00
C ALA A 244 12.03 -23.41 -8.88
N GLN A 245 12.93 -22.95 -8.00
CA GLN A 245 13.36 -23.77 -6.88
C GLN A 245 12.20 -24.11 -5.94
N GLN A 246 11.32 -23.16 -5.63
CA GLN A 246 10.13 -23.40 -4.79
C GLN A 246 9.14 -24.38 -5.45
N TRP A 247 9.02 -24.35 -6.76
CA TRP A 247 8.25 -25.35 -7.49
C TRP A 247 8.86 -26.76 -7.36
N PHE A 248 10.17 -26.89 -7.53
CA PHE A 248 10.85 -28.17 -7.34
C PHE A 248 10.73 -28.67 -5.91
N ASP A 249 10.89 -27.78 -4.93
CA ASP A 249 10.70 -28.08 -3.51
C ASP A 249 9.26 -28.54 -3.21
N LEU A 250 8.24 -27.93 -3.85
CA LEU A 250 6.84 -28.36 -3.74
C LEU A 250 6.64 -29.76 -4.32
N CYS A 251 7.16 -30.03 -5.53
CA CYS A 251 7.05 -31.36 -6.14
C CYS A 251 7.66 -32.44 -5.25
N ALA A 252 8.84 -32.19 -4.68
CA ALA A 252 9.50 -33.10 -3.74
C ALA A 252 8.69 -33.25 -2.44
N MET A 253 8.15 -32.16 -1.88
CA MET A 253 7.36 -32.17 -0.68
C MET A 253 6.11 -33.05 -0.79
N ILE A 254 5.42 -32.96 -1.93
CA ILE A 254 4.17 -33.74 -2.15
C ILE A 254 4.38 -35.11 -2.77
N GLY A 255 5.66 -35.48 -3.03
CA GLY A 255 6.05 -36.82 -3.51
C GLY A 255 5.86 -37.06 -5.01
N TYR A 256 5.99 -36.00 -5.82
CA TYR A 256 5.87 -36.03 -7.29
C TYR A 256 7.12 -35.43 -7.95
N GLU A 257 8.31 -35.93 -7.57
CA GLU A 257 9.59 -35.44 -8.11
C GLU A 257 9.71 -35.63 -9.64
N GLU A 258 8.94 -36.55 -10.22
CA GLU A 258 8.86 -36.77 -11.66
C GLU A 258 8.23 -35.61 -12.45
N TRP A 259 7.62 -34.62 -11.78
CA TRP A 259 7.10 -33.42 -12.42
C TRP A 259 8.17 -32.36 -12.62
N ILE A 260 9.35 -32.55 -12.03
CA ILE A 260 10.45 -31.61 -12.15
C ILE A 260 11.06 -31.73 -13.54
N ASP A 261 10.86 -30.67 -14.33
CA ASP A 261 11.47 -30.53 -15.66
C ASP A 261 12.25 -29.20 -15.72
N GLU A 262 13.57 -29.31 -15.53
CA GLU A 262 14.47 -28.14 -15.56
C GLU A 262 14.61 -27.53 -16.97
N GLU A 263 14.24 -28.27 -18.01
CA GLU A 263 14.33 -27.85 -19.41
C GLU A 263 12.97 -27.36 -19.94
N SER A 264 11.91 -27.35 -19.09
CA SER A 264 10.57 -26.97 -19.49
C SER A 264 10.51 -25.53 -19.99
N GLU A 265 9.89 -25.32 -21.14
CA GLU A 265 9.57 -23.99 -21.66
C GLU A 265 8.32 -23.39 -20.99
N LEU A 266 7.58 -24.18 -20.20
CA LEU A 266 6.38 -23.74 -19.49
C LEU A 266 6.73 -22.93 -18.25
N SER A 267 5.98 -21.88 -18.00
CA SER A 267 6.07 -21.14 -16.74
C SER A 267 5.68 -22.03 -15.56
N ILE A 268 6.13 -21.69 -14.36
CA ILE A 268 5.76 -22.39 -13.11
C ILE A 268 4.24 -22.50 -12.97
N THR A 269 3.53 -21.42 -13.29
CA THR A 269 2.05 -21.39 -13.24
C THR A 269 1.44 -22.40 -14.22
N GLU A 270 1.99 -22.55 -15.40
CA GLU A 270 1.49 -23.52 -16.39
C GLU A 270 1.77 -24.95 -15.96
N GLN A 271 2.97 -25.22 -15.44
CA GLN A 271 3.33 -26.53 -14.87
C GLN A 271 2.39 -26.89 -13.71
N ALA A 272 2.17 -25.97 -12.77
CA ALA A 272 1.27 -26.17 -11.63
C ALA A 272 -0.20 -26.41 -12.06
N ASN A 273 -0.68 -25.71 -13.09
CA ASN A 273 -2.02 -25.90 -13.63
C ASN A 273 -2.25 -27.31 -14.21
N ILE A 274 -1.22 -27.90 -14.85
CA ILE A 274 -1.31 -29.27 -15.38
C ILE A 274 -1.57 -30.28 -14.24
N HIS A 275 -1.02 -30.03 -13.07
CA HIS A 275 -1.04 -30.92 -11.91
C HIS A 275 -2.02 -30.45 -10.80
N ALA A 276 -2.86 -29.47 -11.10
CA ALA A 276 -3.72 -28.81 -10.12
C ALA A 276 -4.57 -29.79 -9.29
N GLU A 277 -5.17 -30.79 -9.96
CA GLU A 277 -6.06 -31.76 -9.27
C GLU A 277 -5.29 -32.57 -8.21
N GLN A 278 -4.09 -33.02 -8.55
CA GLN A 278 -3.24 -33.81 -7.64
C GLN A 278 -2.74 -32.95 -6.48
N ILE A 279 -2.34 -31.69 -6.74
CA ILE A 279 -1.88 -30.74 -5.73
C ILE A 279 -3.03 -30.48 -4.73
N TYR A 280 -4.23 -30.12 -5.22
CA TYR A 280 -5.36 -29.85 -4.34
C TYR A 280 -5.88 -31.09 -3.61
N ARG A 281 -5.74 -32.29 -4.20
CA ARG A 281 -6.04 -33.56 -3.52
C ARG A 281 -5.13 -33.76 -2.32
N TRP A 282 -3.81 -33.60 -2.53
CA TRP A 282 -2.83 -33.71 -1.47
C TRP A 282 -3.13 -32.72 -0.33
N VAL A 283 -3.44 -31.44 -0.66
CA VAL A 283 -3.81 -30.44 0.35
C VAL A 283 -5.05 -30.88 1.14
N ARG A 284 -6.12 -31.35 0.48
CA ARG A 284 -7.36 -31.80 1.14
C ARG A 284 -7.18 -33.02 2.06
N GLU A 285 -6.19 -33.84 1.79
CA GLU A 285 -5.90 -35.05 2.58
C GLU A 285 -5.01 -34.77 3.81
N ASN A 286 -4.39 -33.60 3.90
CA ASN A 286 -3.50 -33.22 4.98
C ASN A 286 -4.09 -32.11 5.88
N ARG A 287 -3.66 -32.06 7.14
CA ARG A 287 -4.06 -31.01 8.09
C ARG A 287 -3.28 -29.72 7.86
N VAL A 288 -3.86 -28.59 8.22
CA VAL A 288 -3.22 -27.26 8.10
C VAL A 288 -1.85 -27.26 8.78
N ASP A 289 -1.75 -27.70 10.04
CA ASP A 289 -0.49 -27.68 10.79
C ASP A 289 0.58 -28.57 10.13
N ASP A 290 0.23 -29.76 9.66
CA ASP A 290 1.15 -30.68 8.99
C ASP A 290 1.69 -30.07 7.66
N ILE A 291 0.81 -29.40 6.91
CA ILE A 291 1.19 -28.69 5.68
C ILE A 291 2.13 -27.53 5.99
N LEU A 292 1.84 -26.70 7.01
CA LEU A 292 2.66 -25.57 7.41
C LEU A 292 4.06 -26.01 7.87
N ASP A 293 4.14 -27.06 8.68
CA ASP A 293 5.41 -27.61 9.17
C ASP A 293 6.25 -28.15 8.03
N LEU A 294 5.63 -28.94 7.14
CA LEU A 294 6.32 -29.56 6.03
C LEU A 294 6.79 -28.50 5.01
N SER A 295 5.92 -27.57 4.62
CA SER A 295 6.28 -26.50 3.68
C SER A 295 7.35 -25.55 4.25
N THR A 296 7.37 -25.33 5.56
CA THR A 296 8.43 -24.55 6.22
C THR A 296 9.77 -25.31 6.14
N ALA A 297 9.78 -26.62 6.34
CA ALA A 297 10.99 -27.46 6.22
C ALA A 297 11.56 -27.45 4.79
N PHE A 298 10.70 -27.42 3.78
CA PHE A 298 11.06 -27.29 2.38
C PHE A 298 11.29 -25.84 1.91
N ARG A 299 11.20 -24.85 2.81
CA ARG A 299 11.35 -23.39 2.51
C ARG A 299 10.37 -22.86 1.47
N ILE A 300 9.21 -23.46 1.39
CA ILE A 300 8.10 -22.96 0.58
C ILE A 300 7.39 -21.87 1.37
N PRO A 301 7.16 -20.68 0.80
CA PRO A 301 6.35 -19.65 1.44
C PRO A 301 4.97 -20.16 1.80
N ASN A 302 4.60 -19.99 3.06
CA ASN A 302 3.34 -20.51 3.59
C ASN A 302 2.79 -19.64 4.73
N ALA A 303 1.48 -19.64 4.88
CA ALA A 303 0.82 -19.05 6.04
C ALA A 303 -0.52 -19.75 6.34
N PRO A 304 -0.98 -19.73 7.61
CA PRO A 304 -2.39 -19.94 7.90
C PRO A 304 -3.18 -18.75 7.37
N VAL A 305 -4.41 -18.96 6.92
CA VAL A 305 -5.25 -17.85 6.44
C VAL A 305 -5.94 -17.17 7.63
N GLY A 306 -5.54 -15.91 7.86
CA GLY A 306 -6.10 -15.06 8.91
C GLY A 306 -7.50 -14.55 8.58
N ASN A 307 -8.30 -14.32 9.62
CA ASN A 307 -9.57 -13.61 9.57
C ASN A 307 -9.85 -12.92 10.91
N GLY A 308 -10.94 -12.19 11.03
CA GLY A 308 -11.25 -11.47 12.26
C GLY A 308 -11.29 -12.31 13.54
N ALA A 309 -11.63 -13.61 13.43
CA ALA A 309 -11.75 -14.48 14.58
C ALA A 309 -10.43 -15.15 15.02
N ASN A 310 -9.53 -15.43 14.08
CA ASN A 310 -8.36 -16.27 14.38
C ASN A 310 -7.02 -15.51 14.35
N VAL A 311 -6.89 -14.44 13.58
CA VAL A 311 -5.60 -13.78 13.33
C VAL A 311 -4.91 -13.32 14.63
N ALA A 312 -5.64 -12.81 15.60
CA ALA A 312 -5.09 -12.35 16.87
C ALA A 312 -4.57 -13.49 17.77
N SER A 313 -4.91 -14.74 17.46
CA SER A 313 -4.50 -15.94 18.21
C SER A 313 -3.30 -16.68 17.60
N PHE A 314 -2.81 -16.26 16.41
CA PHE A 314 -1.61 -16.89 15.85
C PHE A 314 -0.40 -16.65 16.75
N ASP A 315 0.39 -17.69 16.98
CA ASP A 315 1.53 -17.70 17.91
C ASP A 315 2.52 -16.55 17.64
N GLN A 316 2.78 -16.24 16.37
CA GLN A 316 3.62 -15.12 15.97
C GLN A 316 3.09 -13.80 16.51
N PHE A 317 1.81 -13.54 16.36
CA PHE A 317 1.20 -12.27 16.78
C PHE A 317 1.04 -12.18 18.30
N VAL A 318 0.77 -13.33 18.96
CA VAL A 318 0.72 -13.41 20.41
C VAL A 318 2.09 -13.11 21.03
N GLU A 319 3.14 -13.78 20.54
CA GLU A 319 4.50 -13.58 21.07
C GLU A 319 5.02 -12.17 20.82
N ARG A 320 4.70 -11.61 19.66
CA ARG A 320 5.08 -10.24 19.33
C ARG A 320 4.22 -9.18 20.02
N GLY A 321 3.06 -9.53 20.58
CA GLY A 321 2.10 -8.54 21.08
C GLY A 321 1.62 -7.60 19.97
N SER A 322 1.33 -8.14 18.79
CA SER A 322 0.90 -7.35 17.62
C SER A 322 -0.52 -6.80 17.78
N PHE A 323 -1.33 -7.40 18.64
CA PHE A 323 -2.66 -6.92 19.00
C PHE A 323 -2.70 -6.43 20.44
N VAL A 324 -3.51 -5.39 20.68
CA VAL A 324 -3.66 -4.74 21.98
C VAL A 324 -5.14 -4.49 22.28
N THR A 325 -5.45 -4.26 23.55
CA THR A 325 -6.82 -3.90 23.98
C THR A 325 -7.08 -2.43 23.76
N ASN A 326 -8.23 -2.06 23.18
CA ASN A 326 -8.67 -0.67 23.09
C ASN A 326 -8.87 -0.09 24.50
N PRO A 327 -8.24 1.06 24.83
CA PRO A 327 -8.22 1.57 26.20
C PRO A 327 -9.58 2.14 26.68
N ARG A 328 -10.50 2.47 25.75
CA ARG A 328 -11.84 2.98 26.10
C ARG A 328 -12.89 1.87 26.14
N ASP A 329 -12.93 1.05 25.07
CA ASP A 329 -14.06 0.17 24.79
C ASP A 329 -13.73 -1.34 24.98
N GLY A 330 -12.46 -1.69 25.21
CA GLY A 330 -12.03 -3.04 25.63
C GLY A 330 -11.94 -4.09 24.52
N PHE A 331 -12.24 -3.76 23.26
CA PHE A 331 -12.07 -4.70 22.14
C PHE A 331 -10.60 -4.85 21.73
N THR A 332 -10.29 -5.92 20.99
CA THR A 332 -8.95 -6.18 20.42
C THR A 332 -8.76 -5.39 19.15
N GLN A 333 -7.61 -4.71 19.04
CA GLN A 333 -7.21 -3.90 17.88
C GLN A 333 -5.73 -4.14 17.55
N PRO A 334 -5.26 -3.86 16.32
CA PRO A 334 -3.83 -3.84 16.04
C PRO A 334 -3.07 -2.82 16.87
N GLY A 335 -1.82 -3.16 17.23
CA GLY A 335 -0.82 -2.22 17.72
C GLY A 335 -0.29 -1.32 16.61
N ALA A 336 0.81 -0.61 16.88
CA ALA A 336 1.46 0.22 15.87
C ALA A 336 1.97 -0.61 14.68
N PRO A 337 1.95 -0.07 13.44
CA PRO A 337 2.39 -0.79 12.25
C PRO A 337 3.92 -0.96 12.13
N TYR A 338 4.67 -0.44 13.07
CA TYR A 338 6.12 -0.53 13.18
C TYR A 338 6.56 -0.36 14.63
N ARG A 339 7.78 -0.81 14.93
CA ARG A 339 8.39 -0.71 16.26
C ARG A 339 9.69 0.09 16.17
N THR A 340 9.97 0.89 17.19
CA THR A 340 11.19 1.71 17.22
C THR A 340 11.88 1.66 18.58
N THR A 341 13.21 1.81 18.56
CA THR A 341 14.02 2.01 19.75
C THR A 341 14.90 3.25 19.55
N PRO A 342 14.72 4.31 20.35
CA PRO A 342 13.69 4.47 21.40
C PRO A 342 12.27 4.45 20.83
N SER A 343 11.24 4.22 21.66
CA SER A 343 9.85 4.21 21.21
C SER A 343 9.42 5.59 20.71
N LEU A 344 9.07 5.67 19.43
CA LEU A 344 8.61 6.90 18.76
C LEU A 344 7.08 6.95 18.57
N VAL A 345 6.39 5.91 19.03
CA VAL A 345 4.94 5.79 18.96
C VAL A 345 4.39 5.69 20.38
N ARG A 346 3.37 6.48 20.67
CA ARG A 346 2.73 6.44 21.99
C ARG A 346 1.87 5.17 22.14
N ALA A 347 1.71 4.73 23.39
CA ALA A 347 0.76 3.69 23.71
C ALA A 347 -0.67 4.12 23.31
N PRO A 348 -1.56 3.18 22.96
CA PRO A 348 -2.95 3.49 22.62
C PRO A 348 -3.64 4.35 23.68
N GLN A 349 -4.34 5.37 23.26
CA GLN A 349 -5.09 6.29 24.10
C GLN A 349 -6.58 6.21 23.76
N PRO A 350 -7.49 6.56 24.69
CA PRO A 350 -8.92 6.54 24.42
C PRO A 350 -9.29 7.52 23.31
N ALA A 351 -10.30 7.17 22.53
CA ALA A 351 -10.94 8.09 21.60
C ALA A 351 -11.86 9.08 22.35
N PRO A 352 -12.00 10.33 21.89
CA PRO A 352 -12.84 11.33 22.53
C PRO A 352 -14.33 11.07 22.25
N ARG A 353 -15.18 11.48 23.18
CA ARG A 353 -16.61 11.62 22.92
C ARG A 353 -16.88 12.81 22.01
N LEU A 354 -18.02 12.82 21.34
CA LEU A 354 -18.41 13.94 20.45
C LEU A 354 -18.40 15.25 21.22
N GLY A 355 -17.62 16.22 20.75
CA GLY A 355 -17.53 17.57 21.31
C GLY A 355 -16.84 17.68 22.68
N GLU A 356 -16.21 16.62 23.19
CA GLU A 356 -15.61 16.57 24.52
C GLU A 356 -14.68 17.77 24.83
N HIS A 357 -14.01 18.28 23.81
CA HIS A 357 -13.02 19.34 23.96
C HIS A 357 -13.53 20.73 23.48
N THR A 358 -14.77 20.84 23.00
CA THR A 358 -15.31 22.06 22.40
C THR A 358 -15.24 23.25 23.36
N ASP A 359 -15.71 23.10 24.62
CA ASP A 359 -15.69 24.16 25.60
C ASP A 359 -14.29 24.57 26.05
N HIS A 360 -13.36 23.63 26.03
CA HIS A 360 -11.94 23.93 26.30
C HIS A 360 -11.38 24.88 25.23
N HIS A 361 -11.60 24.54 23.94
CA HIS A 361 -11.12 25.37 22.83
C HIS A 361 -11.86 26.70 22.70
N ARG A 362 -13.16 26.79 23.05
CA ARG A 362 -13.90 28.05 23.10
C ARG A 362 -13.35 29.01 24.14
N ARG A 363 -12.92 28.51 25.31
CA ARG A 363 -12.34 29.33 26.37
C ARG A 363 -10.90 29.79 26.07
N ASN A 364 -10.15 29.03 25.30
CA ASN A 364 -8.78 29.33 24.93
C ASN A 364 -8.77 30.27 23.73
N LYS A 365 -8.27 31.51 23.92
CA LYS A 365 -8.05 32.43 22.81
C LYS A 365 -6.84 31.89 22.00
N HIS A 366 -7.11 31.30 20.83
CA HIS A 366 -6.07 30.84 19.89
C HIS A 366 -5.41 32.04 19.20
N THR A 367 -4.63 32.84 19.96
CA THR A 367 -4.06 34.10 19.48
C THR A 367 -2.55 34.06 19.22
N SER A 368 -1.85 33.03 19.71
CA SER A 368 -0.40 32.93 19.52
C SER A 368 0.02 31.51 19.21
N ARG A 369 0.81 31.36 18.16
CA ARG A 369 1.39 30.09 17.72
C ARG A 369 2.57 29.70 18.63
N LYS A 370 2.59 28.49 19.15
CA LYS A 370 3.81 27.86 19.65
C LYS A 370 4.64 27.47 18.45
N THR A 371 5.82 28.04 18.29
CA THR A 371 6.71 27.79 17.14
C THR A 371 7.36 26.41 17.26
N ALA A 372 6.62 25.37 16.89
CA ALA A 372 7.21 24.05 16.70
C ALA A 372 6.97 23.61 15.25
N ARG A 373 7.86 23.96 14.34
CA ARG A 373 7.87 23.33 13.02
C ARG A 373 8.63 22.02 13.13
N ILE A 374 7.98 20.93 12.83
CA ILE A 374 8.68 19.71 12.47
C ILE A 374 9.30 19.99 11.11
N ARG A 375 10.60 19.87 11.06
CA ARG A 375 11.31 19.88 9.79
C ARG A 375 11.99 18.53 9.68
N THR A 376 11.47 17.67 8.82
CA THR A 376 12.18 16.47 8.35
C THR A 376 13.30 16.85 7.37
N GLN A 377 13.27 18.06 6.82
CA GLN A 377 14.31 18.58 5.93
C GLN A 377 15.66 18.72 6.64
N MET A 378 16.69 18.18 6.04
CA MET A 378 18.08 18.21 6.56
C MET A 378 18.67 19.62 6.54
N ASP A 379 18.31 20.46 5.57
CA ASP A 379 18.75 21.84 5.43
C ASP A 379 17.57 22.77 5.14
N VAL A 380 17.61 23.99 5.70
CA VAL A 380 16.62 25.05 5.49
C VAL A 380 16.70 25.61 4.06
N SER A 381 17.86 25.48 3.41
CA SER A 381 18.10 25.88 2.00
C SER A 381 17.80 24.79 1.00
N ALA A 382 17.48 23.55 1.43
CA ALA A 382 17.19 22.42 0.57
C ALA A 382 15.97 22.71 -0.33
N LYS A 383 16.10 22.39 -1.62
CA LYS A 383 15.03 22.57 -2.61
C LYS A 383 14.01 21.43 -2.56
N LEU A 384 14.45 20.24 -2.12
CA LEU A 384 13.62 19.04 -2.01
C LEU A 384 13.57 18.55 -0.56
N PRO A 385 12.49 17.83 -0.16
CA PRO A 385 12.29 17.39 1.23
C PRO A 385 13.48 16.62 1.84
N PHE A 386 14.15 15.77 1.06
CA PHE A 386 15.26 14.92 1.52
C PHE A 386 16.60 15.23 0.85
N GLU A 387 16.75 16.43 0.26
CA GLU A 387 18.05 16.86 -0.26
C GLU A 387 19.08 16.89 0.88
N GLY A 388 20.25 16.25 0.64
CA GLY A 388 21.31 16.08 1.63
C GLY A 388 21.19 14.84 2.52
N LEU A 389 20.08 14.10 2.46
CA LEU A 389 19.96 12.79 3.12
C LEU A 389 20.66 11.72 2.30
N ARG A 390 21.53 10.91 2.93
CA ARG A 390 22.23 9.80 2.29
C ARG A 390 21.73 8.46 2.86
N VAL A 391 21.26 7.57 1.99
CA VAL A 391 20.61 6.29 2.32
C VAL A 391 21.41 5.14 1.74
N LEU A 392 21.77 4.17 2.58
CA LEU A 392 22.28 2.87 2.18
C LEU A 392 21.09 1.93 2.05
N ASP A 393 20.79 1.55 0.83
CA ASP A 393 19.65 0.70 0.46
C ASP A 393 20.12 -0.72 0.15
N MET A 394 19.93 -1.62 1.11
CA MET A 394 20.23 -3.05 0.98
C MET A 394 18.95 -3.85 0.75
N THR A 395 17.92 -3.23 0.23
CA THR A 395 16.63 -3.89 0.02
C THR A 395 16.56 -4.58 -1.34
N SER A 396 15.64 -5.52 -1.49
CA SER A 396 15.41 -6.24 -2.74
C SER A 396 13.92 -6.48 -2.94
N PHE A 397 13.51 -6.81 -4.15
CA PHE A 397 12.13 -6.99 -4.59
C PHE A 397 11.31 -5.70 -4.54
N TRP A 398 10.29 -5.57 -3.68
CA TRP A 398 9.33 -4.48 -3.76
C TRP A 398 9.18 -3.68 -2.45
N ALA A 399 8.95 -4.33 -1.31
CA ALA A 399 8.61 -3.65 -0.05
C ALA A 399 9.63 -2.58 0.36
N GLY A 400 10.90 -2.96 0.47
CA GLY A 400 11.98 -2.03 0.80
C GLY A 400 12.26 -1.02 -0.32
N PRO A 401 12.45 -1.48 -1.58
CA PRO A 401 12.66 -0.56 -2.70
C PRO A 401 11.56 0.49 -2.88
N SER A 402 10.28 0.19 -2.61
CA SER A 402 9.20 1.18 -2.67
C SER A 402 9.36 2.30 -1.63
N CYS A 403 9.83 1.97 -0.42
CA CYS A 403 10.14 2.95 0.60
C CYS A 403 11.33 3.84 0.20
N THR A 404 12.45 3.24 -0.18
CA THR A 404 13.69 3.96 -0.53
C THR A 404 13.55 4.75 -1.83
N HIS A 405 12.70 4.30 -2.75
CA HIS A 405 12.38 5.02 -3.98
C HIS A 405 11.66 6.36 -3.71
N VAL A 406 10.71 6.40 -2.76
CA VAL A 406 10.09 7.68 -2.36
C VAL A 406 11.14 8.67 -1.85
N LEU A 407 12.11 8.21 -1.05
CA LEU A 407 13.20 9.07 -0.59
C LEU A 407 14.04 9.59 -1.76
N ALA A 408 14.37 8.71 -2.73
CA ALA A 408 15.12 9.10 -3.93
C ALA A 408 14.36 10.11 -4.79
N GLN A 409 13.05 9.89 -5.01
CA GLN A 409 12.20 10.83 -5.77
C GLN A 409 12.10 12.21 -5.08
N LEU A 410 12.11 12.25 -3.76
CA LEU A 410 12.05 13.48 -2.96
C LEU A 410 13.44 14.06 -2.61
N GLY A 411 14.51 13.58 -3.24
CA GLY A 411 15.82 14.26 -3.25
C GLY A 411 16.94 13.59 -2.46
N ALA A 412 16.71 12.47 -1.78
CA ALA A 412 17.79 11.75 -1.11
C ALA A 412 18.79 11.13 -2.10
N GLU A 413 20.06 11.05 -1.73
CA GLU A 413 21.06 10.19 -2.37
C GLU A 413 20.87 8.77 -1.85
N VAL A 414 20.34 7.86 -2.70
CA VAL A 414 20.11 6.46 -2.35
C VAL A 414 21.13 5.57 -3.06
N ILE A 415 21.94 4.86 -2.28
CA ILE A 415 22.93 3.90 -2.75
C ILE A 415 22.35 2.50 -2.58
N HIS A 416 21.89 1.91 -3.67
CA HIS A 416 21.35 0.56 -3.72
C HIS A 416 22.50 -0.45 -3.86
N VAL A 417 22.60 -1.37 -2.89
CA VAL A 417 23.65 -2.39 -2.83
C VAL A 417 23.09 -3.74 -3.23
N GLU A 418 23.64 -4.29 -4.29
CA GLU A 418 23.32 -5.62 -4.82
C GLU A 418 24.56 -6.54 -4.75
N SER A 419 24.41 -7.77 -5.22
CA SER A 419 25.53 -8.69 -5.44
C SER A 419 25.43 -9.28 -6.84
N THR A 420 26.55 -9.42 -7.56
CA THR A 420 26.58 -10.10 -8.86
C THR A 420 26.11 -11.55 -8.76
N ALA A 421 26.36 -12.23 -7.63
CA ALA A 421 25.90 -13.59 -7.38
C ALA A 421 24.41 -13.70 -7.04
N ARG A 422 23.82 -12.64 -6.52
CA ARG A 422 22.39 -12.50 -6.19
C ARG A 422 21.95 -11.06 -6.45
N PRO A 423 21.72 -10.69 -7.71
CA PRO A 423 21.15 -9.37 -8.02
C PRO A 423 19.74 -9.24 -7.44
N ASP A 424 19.19 -8.04 -7.44
CA ASP A 424 17.79 -7.81 -7.03
C ASP A 424 16.87 -8.78 -7.79
N GLY A 425 15.98 -9.45 -7.02
CA GLY A 425 15.06 -10.44 -7.60
C GLY A 425 14.15 -9.88 -8.69
N THR A 426 13.84 -8.58 -8.64
CA THR A 426 13.03 -7.93 -9.69
C THR A 426 13.78 -7.81 -11.03
N ARG A 427 15.12 -7.75 -11.05
CA ARG A 427 15.90 -7.83 -12.31
C ARG A 427 15.65 -9.14 -13.06
N LEU A 428 15.35 -10.22 -12.32
CA LEU A 428 15.10 -11.54 -12.90
C LEU A 428 13.69 -11.69 -13.50
N ILE A 429 12.81 -10.70 -13.29
CA ILE A 429 11.47 -10.64 -13.87
C ILE A 429 11.50 -9.70 -15.09
N ALA A 430 12.40 -9.97 -16.02
CA ALA A 430 12.63 -9.09 -17.16
C ALA A 430 11.53 -9.14 -18.24
N GLY A 431 10.82 -10.26 -18.34
CA GLY A 431 9.83 -10.47 -19.39
C GLY A 431 10.41 -10.72 -20.78
N VAL A 432 11.73 -10.86 -20.90
CA VAL A 432 12.48 -11.23 -22.10
C VAL A 432 13.30 -12.50 -21.84
N PRO A 433 13.67 -13.28 -22.87
CA PRO A 433 14.49 -14.47 -22.71
C PRO A 433 15.87 -14.15 -22.10
N VAL A 434 16.39 -15.06 -21.27
CA VAL A 434 17.73 -14.94 -20.67
C VAL A 434 18.87 -15.02 -21.70
N THR A 435 18.56 -15.35 -22.94
CA THR A 435 19.49 -15.36 -24.09
C THR A 435 19.68 -13.98 -24.73
N GLU A 436 18.87 -13.02 -24.37
CA GLU A 436 19.04 -11.65 -24.86
C GLU A 436 20.19 -10.95 -24.14
N ASP A 437 20.85 -10.04 -24.86
CA ASP A 437 21.95 -9.25 -24.29
C ASP A 437 21.41 -8.36 -23.15
N GLN A 438 22.12 -8.34 -22.04
CA GLN A 438 21.79 -7.58 -20.84
C GLN A 438 20.34 -7.78 -20.40
N TRP A 439 19.79 -8.99 -20.52
CA TRP A 439 18.40 -9.30 -20.17
C TRP A 439 18.04 -8.91 -18.72
N TRP A 440 18.98 -8.94 -17.79
CA TRP A 440 18.81 -8.54 -16.39
C TRP A 440 18.60 -7.03 -16.18
N GLU A 441 18.88 -6.21 -17.18
CA GLU A 441 18.60 -4.77 -17.19
C GLU A 441 17.22 -4.44 -17.75
N ARG A 442 16.51 -5.43 -18.31
CA ARG A 442 15.27 -5.22 -19.06
C ARG A 442 13.99 -5.35 -18.23
N SER A 443 14.09 -5.43 -16.90
CA SER A 443 12.94 -5.55 -16.04
C SER A 443 12.22 -4.22 -15.84
N PRO A 444 10.97 -4.06 -16.29
CA PRO A 444 10.17 -2.87 -16.02
C PRO A 444 9.86 -2.70 -14.52
N ILE A 445 9.84 -3.81 -13.77
CA ILE A 445 9.60 -3.79 -12.32
C ILE A 445 10.80 -3.17 -11.61
N PHE A 446 12.02 -3.62 -11.90
CA PHE A 446 13.23 -3.02 -11.35
C PHE A 446 13.33 -1.55 -11.72
N SER A 447 13.12 -1.24 -13.00
CA SER A 447 13.17 0.14 -13.51
C SER A 447 12.19 1.07 -12.81
N GLY A 448 10.96 0.59 -12.51
CA GLY A 448 9.93 1.38 -11.83
C GLY A 448 10.24 1.71 -10.37
N LEU A 449 11.03 0.87 -9.67
CA LEU A 449 11.31 1.01 -8.23
C LEU A 449 12.68 1.63 -7.91
N ASN A 450 13.53 1.87 -8.93
CA ASN A 450 14.93 2.23 -8.68
C ASN A 450 15.42 3.47 -9.44
N THR A 451 14.53 4.25 -10.05
CA THR A 451 14.94 5.54 -10.63
C THR A 451 15.53 6.46 -9.57
N ASN A 452 16.47 7.33 -9.95
CA ASN A 452 17.23 8.24 -9.09
C ASN A 452 18.14 7.56 -8.06
N LYS A 453 18.29 6.24 -8.07
CA LYS A 453 19.23 5.53 -7.18
C LYS A 453 20.59 5.35 -7.85
N LYS A 454 21.62 5.12 -7.04
CA LYS A 454 22.93 4.64 -7.48
C LYS A 454 23.01 3.15 -7.21
N SER A 455 23.59 2.34 -8.12
CA SER A 455 23.81 0.90 -7.92
C SER A 455 25.28 0.63 -7.64
N VAL A 456 25.53 -0.13 -6.58
CA VAL A 456 26.83 -0.66 -6.19
C VAL A 456 26.71 -2.17 -5.98
N THR A 457 27.64 -2.95 -6.52
CA THR A 457 27.69 -4.38 -6.26
C THR A 457 28.76 -4.73 -5.24
N LEU A 458 28.40 -5.58 -4.25
CA LEU A 458 29.31 -6.09 -3.23
C LEU A 458 29.02 -7.57 -2.96
N ASP A 459 30.07 -8.42 -3.00
CA ASP A 459 29.93 -9.78 -2.46
C ASP A 459 30.05 -9.77 -0.94
N ILE A 460 28.91 -9.65 -0.26
CA ILE A 460 28.82 -9.63 1.21
C ILE A 460 29.12 -10.98 1.88
N ARG A 461 29.43 -12.02 1.10
CA ARG A 461 29.96 -13.31 1.63
C ARG A 461 31.47 -13.23 1.86
N SER A 462 32.14 -12.27 1.24
CA SER A 462 33.57 -12.03 1.41
C SER A 462 33.84 -11.02 2.55
N GLU A 463 34.88 -11.25 3.32
CA GLU A 463 35.32 -10.31 4.39
C GLU A 463 35.58 -8.90 3.83
N ARG A 464 36.17 -8.81 2.62
CA ARG A 464 36.44 -7.52 1.97
C ARG A 464 35.15 -6.80 1.57
N GLY A 465 34.16 -7.52 1.02
CA GLY A 465 32.85 -6.94 0.70
C GLY A 465 32.10 -6.42 1.94
N VAL A 466 32.12 -7.20 3.04
CA VAL A 466 31.56 -6.75 4.32
C VAL A 466 32.31 -5.52 4.86
N GLY A 467 33.64 -5.48 4.71
CA GLY A 467 34.45 -4.31 5.10
C GLY A 467 34.03 -3.04 4.34
N LEU A 468 33.86 -3.13 3.03
CA LEU A 468 33.39 -2.01 2.19
C LEU A 468 31.94 -1.58 2.57
N LEU A 469 31.06 -2.55 2.86
CA LEU A 469 29.72 -2.25 3.32
C LEU A 469 29.75 -1.46 4.65
N ARG A 470 30.61 -1.84 5.59
CA ARG A 470 30.83 -1.10 6.85
C ARG A 470 31.35 0.32 6.60
N ASP A 471 32.24 0.51 5.61
CA ASP A 471 32.71 1.85 5.25
C ASP A 471 31.60 2.70 4.63
N LEU A 472 30.69 2.11 3.83
CA LEU A 472 29.48 2.81 3.36
C LEU A 472 28.57 3.23 4.51
N VAL A 473 28.33 2.37 5.50
CA VAL A 473 27.52 2.68 6.68
C VAL A 473 28.01 3.96 7.36
N LYS A 474 29.34 4.16 7.52
CA LYS A 474 29.92 5.36 8.14
C LYS A 474 29.54 6.66 7.42
N THR A 475 29.18 6.58 6.15
CA THR A 475 28.88 7.74 5.32
C THR A 475 27.37 7.99 5.13
N CYS A 476 26.51 7.07 5.57
CA CYS A 476 25.06 7.13 5.33
C CYS A 476 24.28 7.51 6.59
N ASP A 477 23.23 8.30 6.43
CA ASP A 477 22.34 8.75 7.51
C ASP A 477 21.32 7.68 7.89
N VAL A 478 20.92 6.89 6.89
CA VAL A 478 19.92 5.84 7.00
C VAL A 478 20.46 4.57 6.37
N VAL A 479 20.24 3.43 7.02
CA VAL A 479 20.51 2.08 6.50
C VAL A 479 19.18 1.34 6.46
N VAL A 480 18.81 0.81 5.29
CA VAL A 480 17.55 0.07 5.10
C VAL A 480 17.85 -1.32 4.54
N GLU A 481 17.22 -2.36 5.11
CA GLU A 481 17.31 -3.73 4.60
C GLU A 481 15.97 -4.47 4.77
N ASN A 482 15.72 -5.48 3.94
CA ASN A 482 14.52 -6.34 4.02
C ASN A 482 14.83 -7.83 3.87
N TYR A 483 16.01 -8.25 4.27
CA TYR A 483 16.40 -9.67 4.30
C TYR A 483 15.71 -10.42 5.45
N THR A 484 15.74 -11.75 5.41
CA THR A 484 15.44 -12.55 6.59
C THR A 484 16.44 -12.20 7.69
N PRO A 485 16.01 -12.11 8.98
CA PRO A 485 16.84 -11.57 10.06
C PRO A 485 18.24 -12.16 10.20
N ARG A 486 18.37 -13.47 9.94
CA ARG A 486 19.65 -14.21 10.01
C ARG A 486 20.74 -13.67 9.08
N VAL A 487 20.41 -13.01 7.97
CA VAL A 487 21.41 -12.55 6.99
C VAL A 487 22.32 -11.51 7.60
N LEU A 488 21.77 -10.47 8.23
CA LEU A 488 22.58 -9.46 8.92
C LEU A 488 23.29 -10.00 10.15
N ASP A 489 22.66 -10.95 10.87
CA ASP A 489 23.29 -11.64 12.00
C ASP A 489 24.57 -12.37 11.55
N GLN A 490 24.56 -13.02 10.36
CA GLN A 490 25.71 -13.75 9.78
C GLN A 490 26.86 -12.84 9.38
N ILE A 491 26.59 -11.63 8.88
CA ILE A 491 27.63 -10.68 8.46
C ILE A 491 28.04 -9.70 9.57
N GLY A 492 27.43 -9.82 10.77
CA GLY A 492 27.71 -8.98 11.91
C GLY A 492 27.44 -7.50 11.66
N LEU A 493 26.31 -7.18 11.02
CA LEU A 493 25.85 -5.82 10.73
C LEU A 493 24.46 -5.60 11.29
N ASP A 494 24.28 -5.89 12.57
CA ASP A 494 23.07 -5.58 13.30
C ASP A 494 23.00 -4.09 13.69
N PHE A 495 21.98 -3.70 14.42
CA PHE A 495 21.79 -2.34 14.87
C PHE A 495 22.95 -1.82 15.71
N ASP A 496 23.47 -2.62 16.64
CA ASP A 496 24.55 -2.21 17.53
C ASP A 496 25.83 -1.98 16.74
N ALA A 497 26.15 -2.84 15.77
CA ALA A 497 27.31 -2.68 14.88
C ALA A 497 27.17 -1.42 13.99
N VAL A 498 25.97 -1.11 13.50
CA VAL A 498 25.72 0.13 12.74
C VAL A 498 25.90 1.35 13.62
N HIS A 499 25.40 1.33 14.86
CA HIS A 499 25.55 2.41 15.84
C HIS A 499 27.00 2.62 16.32
N GLU A 500 27.80 1.55 16.41
CA GLU A 500 29.24 1.68 16.67
C GLU A 500 29.96 2.42 15.54
N LEU A 501 29.56 2.17 14.29
CA LEU A 501 30.13 2.82 13.11
C LEU A 501 29.63 4.26 12.94
N ARG A 502 28.36 4.50 13.23
CA ARG A 502 27.72 5.81 13.13
C ARG A 502 26.63 5.97 14.19
N PRO A 503 26.91 6.61 15.32
CA PRO A 503 26.00 6.68 16.49
C PRO A 503 24.65 7.37 16.23
N ASP A 504 24.59 8.26 15.25
CA ASP A 504 23.36 8.98 14.87
C ASP A 504 22.62 8.34 13.70
N ALA A 505 23.05 7.18 13.21
CA ALA A 505 22.39 6.49 12.10
C ALA A 505 20.97 6.00 12.45
N ILE A 506 20.07 6.09 11.49
CA ILE A 506 18.78 5.42 11.54
C ILE A 506 18.92 4.09 10.80
N MET A 507 18.63 2.98 11.48
CA MET A 507 18.61 1.67 10.84
C MET A 507 17.18 1.13 10.78
N MET A 508 16.70 0.85 9.58
CA MET A 508 15.41 0.23 9.35
C MET A 508 15.57 -1.19 8.81
N ARG A 509 14.98 -2.15 9.52
CA ARG A 509 14.85 -3.54 9.10
C ARG A 509 13.38 -3.84 8.77
N MET A 510 13.14 -4.42 7.60
CA MET A 510 11.80 -4.69 7.05
C MET A 510 11.60 -6.20 6.82
N PRO A 511 11.67 -7.06 7.86
CA PRO A 511 11.42 -8.48 7.69
C PRO A 511 9.94 -8.76 7.43
N GLY A 512 9.61 -9.89 6.83
CA GLY A 512 8.23 -10.28 6.60
C GLY A 512 7.42 -10.41 7.89
N PHE A 513 7.87 -11.28 8.79
CA PHE A 513 7.15 -11.60 10.04
C PHE A 513 7.76 -10.96 11.30
N GLY A 514 8.82 -10.18 11.18
CA GLY A 514 9.46 -9.49 12.30
C GLY A 514 10.81 -10.09 12.70
N LEU A 515 11.50 -9.39 13.61
CA LEU A 515 12.83 -9.77 14.10
C LEU A 515 12.79 -10.83 15.21
N GLY A 516 11.62 -11.16 15.74
CA GLY A 516 11.39 -12.15 16.78
C GLY A 516 10.13 -12.96 16.55
N GLY A 517 9.91 -13.98 17.37
CA GLY A 517 8.77 -14.88 17.29
C GLY A 517 9.02 -16.13 16.45
N PRO A 518 8.10 -17.11 16.49
CA PRO A 518 8.28 -18.42 15.85
C PRO A 518 8.38 -18.37 14.31
N TRP A 519 7.86 -17.30 13.67
CA TRP A 519 7.90 -17.17 12.19
C TRP A 519 9.04 -16.26 11.70
N ARG A 520 9.94 -15.85 12.60
CA ARG A 520 11.05 -14.93 12.32
C ARG A 520 11.80 -15.22 11.01
N ASP A 521 12.12 -16.49 10.78
CA ASP A 521 12.95 -16.94 9.67
C ASP A 521 12.15 -17.58 8.51
N LYS A 522 10.81 -17.52 8.55
CA LYS A 522 9.98 -17.96 7.42
C LYS A 522 10.21 -17.07 6.20
N PRO A 523 10.30 -17.64 5.00
CA PRO A 523 10.31 -16.86 3.77
C PRO A 523 8.97 -16.14 3.62
N ALA A 524 9.02 -14.86 3.26
CA ALA A 524 7.85 -14.03 3.10
C ALA A 524 7.86 -13.30 1.75
N PHE A 525 6.70 -13.31 1.12
CA PHE A 525 6.34 -12.47 -0.03
C PHE A 525 5.00 -11.81 0.26
N ALA A 526 4.57 -10.83 -0.55
CA ALA A 526 3.33 -10.11 -0.36
C ALA A 526 2.14 -11.03 -0.06
N TYR A 527 1.94 -12.09 -0.86
CA TYR A 527 0.80 -13.00 -0.73
C TYR A 527 0.74 -13.73 0.61
N VAL A 528 1.84 -14.26 1.15
CA VAL A 528 1.79 -14.91 2.47
C VAL A 528 1.59 -13.92 3.62
N ILE A 529 1.99 -12.67 3.46
CA ILE A 529 1.68 -11.58 4.40
C ILE A 529 0.19 -11.22 4.35
N GLU A 530 -0.38 -11.14 3.15
CA GLU A 530 -1.81 -10.91 2.92
C GLU A 530 -2.66 -12.01 3.53
N ASP A 531 -2.23 -13.28 3.37
CA ASP A 531 -2.87 -14.45 3.95
C ASP A 531 -2.86 -14.41 5.48
N ALA A 532 -1.66 -14.26 6.06
CA ALA A 532 -1.48 -14.25 7.51
C ALA A 532 -2.22 -13.10 8.20
N SER A 533 -2.33 -11.94 7.56
CA SER A 533 -2.96 -10.74 8.14
C SER A 533 -4.49 -10.71 8.03
N GLY A 534 -5.07 -11.54 7.14
CA GLY A 534 -6.50 -11.55 6.85
C GLY A 534 -6.92 -10.68 5.65
N ILE A 535 -6.03 -9.96 4.98
CA ILE A 535 -6.35 -9.19 3.77
C ILE A 535 -6.99 -10.11 2.73
N THR A 536 -6.42 -11.29 2.52
CA THR A 536 -6.92 -12.30 1.57
C THR A 536 -8.34 -12.76 1.90
N TRP A 537 -8.70 -12.86 3.19
CA TRP A 537 -9.95 -13.49 3.62
C TRP A 537 -11.20 -12.85 3.01
N LEU A 538 -11.24 -11.54 2.86
CA LEU A 538 -12.40 -10.81 2.35
C LEU A 538 -12.49 -10.78 0.82
N THR A 539 -11.41 -11.12 0.11
CA THR A 539 -11.35 -11.08 -1.35
C THR A 539 -11.75 -12.43 -1.93
N GLY A 540 -12.73 -12.47 -2.79
CA GLY A 540 -13.17 -13.72 -3.44
C GLY A 540 -14.68 -13.85 -3.56
N HIS A 541 -15.11 -14.85 -4.32
CA HIS A 541 -16.52 -15.24 -4.40
C HIS A 541 -16.94 -16.02 -3.15
N PRO A 542 -18.19 -15.87 -2.66
CA PRO A 542 -18.67 -16.53 -1.44
C PRO A 542 -18.58 -18.06 -1.47
N ASP A 543 -18.69 -18.66 -2.66
CA ASP A 543 -18.73 -20.11 -2.90
C ASP A 543 -17.33 -20.70 -3.22
N GLN A 544 -16.27 -19.91 -3.13
CA GLN A 544 -14.89 -20.32 -3.42
C GLN A 544 -13.94 -19.99 -2.28
N ASN A 545 -12.72 -20.51 -2.35
CA ASN A 545 -11.65 -20.08 -1.45
C ASN A 545 -11.36 -18.58 -1.62
N PRO A 546 -10.83 -17.92 -0.58
CA PRO A 546 -10.32 -16.57 -0.71
C PRO A 546 -9.28 -16.46 -1.82
N VAL A 547 -9.18 -15.27 -2.41
CA VAL A 547 -8.23 -14.97 -3.48
C VAL A 547 -7.20 -13.97 -2.98
N GLU A 548 -5.92 -14.33 -3.06
CA GLU A 548 -4.81 -13.46 -2.68
C GLU A 548 -4.78 -12.20 -3.56
N PRO A 549 -4.72 -10.98 -2.99
CA PRO A 549 -4.47 -9.75 -3.74
C PRO A 549 -3.13 -9.75 -4.47
N TYR A 550 -2.12 -10.37 -3.89
CA TYR A 550 -0.78 -10.66 -4.47
C TYR A 550 0.19 -9.49 -4.56
N SER A 551 -0.23 -8.28 -4.33
CA SER A 551 0.64 -7.12 -4.52
C SER A 551 0.54 -6.05 -3.44
N VAL A 552 -0.47 -6.11 -2.59
CA VAL A 552 -0.75 -5.08 -1.57
C VAL A 552 0.26 -5.11 -0.43
N GLY A 553 0.71 -6.29 -0.02
CA GLY A 553 1.57 -6.47 1.16
C GLY A 553 2.88 -5.69 1.08
N ASP A 554 3.51 -5.64 -0.09
CA ASP A 554 4.79 -4.98 -0.30
C ASP A 554 4.69 -3.44 -0.27
N PRO A 555 3.88 -2.75 -1.11
CA PRO A 555 3.78 -1.30 -1.06
C PRO A 555 3.15 -0.79 0.24
N ASN A 556 2.29 -1.58 0.87
CA ASN A 556 1.78 -1.30 2.21
C ASN A 556 2.91 -1.25 3.25
N ALA A 557 3.78 -2.27 3.26
CA ALA A 557 4.96 -2.26 4.13
C ALA A 557 5.88 -1.07 3.84
N GLY A 558 6.08 -0.75 2.56
CA GLY A 558 6.90 0.37 2.12
C GLY A 558 6.43 1.72 2.64
N VAL A 559 5.13 2.04 2.51
CA VAL A 559 4.59 3.32 2.98
C VAL A 559 4.55 3.41 4.51
N HIS A 560 4.31 2.30 5.23
CA HIS A 560 4.40 2.30 6.70
C HIS A 560 5.84 2.43 7.18
N GLY A 561 6.81 1.77 6.53
CA GLY A 561 8.23 1.97 6.75
C GLY A 561 8.66 3.43 6.52
N LEU A 562 8.13 4.07 5.46
CA LEU A 562 8.35 5.50 5.21
C LEU A 562 7.83 6.36 6.36
N ASN A 563 6.63 6.11 6.89
CA ASN A 563 6.10 6.82 8.05
C ASN A 563 7.00 6.67 9.28
N ALA A 564 7.49 5.45 9.54
CA ALA A 564 8.44 5.20 10.63
C ALA A 564 9.75 5.99 10.44
N LEU A 565 10.29 6.04 9.21
CA LEU A 565 11.48 6.85 8.88
C LEU A 565 11.25 8.34 9.09
N MET A 566 10.06 8.87 8.72
CA MET A 566 9.73 10.28 8.97
C MET A 566 9.76 10.61 10.46
N LEU A 567 9.22 9.75 11.31
CA LEU A 567 9.27 9.92 12.76
C LEU A 567 10.70 9.84 13.28
N ALA A 568 11.51 8.90 12.76
CA ALA A 568 12.91 8.74 13.15
C ALA A 568 13.77 9.95 12.74
N LEU A 569 13.57 10.50 11.54
CA LEU A 569 14.23 11.72 11.08
C LEU A 569 13.86 12.94 11.95
N ALA A 570 12.58 13.06 12.31
CA ALA A 570 12.11 14.11 13.23
C ALA A 570 12.73 13.96 14.64
N HIS A 571 12.84 12.71 15.14
CA HIS A 571 13.51 12.42 16.40
C HIS A 571 15.00 12.78 16.36
N ARG A 572 15.73 12.23 15.39
CA ARG A 572 17.17 12.47 15.21
C ARG A 572 17.49 13.96 15.14
N ARG A 573 16.67 14.73 14.44
CA ARG A 573 16.84 16.17 14.34
C ARG A 573 16.71 16.90 15.67
N ARG A 574 15.81 16.44 16.55
CA ARG A 574 15.56 17.04 17.87
C ARG A 574 16.62 16.65 18.90
N THR A 575 17.14 15.42 18.81
CA THR A 575 17.97 14.81 19.85
C THR A 575 19.43 14.61 19.42
N GLY A 576 19.69 14.48 18.12
CA GLY A 576 20.97 14.03 17.56
C GLY A 576 21.19 12.52 17.68
N GLU A 577 20.20 11.76 18.12
CA GLU A 577 20.31 10.32 18.39
C GLU A 577 19.80 9.51 17.19
N GLY A 578 20.46 8.37 16.92
CA GLY A 578 20.00 7.39 15.95
C GLY A 578 18.79 6.59 16.45
N VAL A 579 18.14 5.88 15.52
CA VAL A 579 16.91 5.11 15.80
C VAL A 579 16.99 3.73 15.15
N ARG A 580 16.68 2.68 15.90
CA ARG A 580 16.35 1.38 15.34
C ARG A 580 14.87 1.36 14.96
N ILE A 581 14.56 0.95 13.72
CA ILE A 581 13.20 0.71 13.23
C ILE A 581 13.07 -0.76 12.85
N GLU A 582 12.05 -1.42 13.36
CA GLU A 582 11.55 -2.69 12.86
C GLU A 582 10.19 -2.44 12.18
N ALA A 583 10.18 -2.47 10.87
CA ALA A 583 8.99 -2.31 10.03
C ALA A 583 8.60 -3.67 9.45
N ALA A 584 8.11 -4.59 10.30
CA ALA A 584 7.67 -5.91 9.84
C ALA A 584 6.48 -5.77 8.88
N MET A 585 6.54 -6.41 7.71
CA MET A 585 5.49 -6.31 6.70
C MET A 585 4.13 -6.70 7.26
N VAL A 586 4.10 -7.75 8.11
CA VAL A 586 2.86 -8.25 8.69
C VAL A 586 2.24 -7.28 9.70
N ASP A 587 3.04 -6.49 10.46
CA ASP A 587 2.50 -5.49 11.39
C ASP A 587 1.80 -4.34 10.62
N ALA A 588 2.32 -3.95 9.45
CA ALA A 588 1.65 -3.04 8.54
C ALA A 588 0.36 -3.64 7.95
N ALA A 589 0.39 -4.93 7.56
CA ALA A 589 -0.74 -5.62 6.95
C ALA A 589 -1.93 -5.79 7.90
N ILE A 590 -1.71 -6.17 9.18
CA ILE A 590 -2.79 -6.26 10.17
C ILE A 590 -3.42 -4.89 10.48
N ASN A 591 -2.71 -3.78 10.26
CA ASN A 591 -3.27 -2.44 10.46
C ASN A 591 -4.27 -2.07 9.36
N VAL A 592 -4.01 -2.41 8.10
CA VAL A 592 -4.96 -2.16 7.00
C VAL A 592 -6.10 -3.20 6.96
N ALA A 593 -5.91 -4.36 7.62
CA ALA A 593 -6.95 -5.37 7.85
C ALA A 593 -7.67 -5.19 9.21
N ALA A 594 -7.42 -4.10 9.93
CA ALA A 594 -7.87 -3.88 11.31
C ALA A 594 -9.38 -4.05 11.52
N GLU A 595 -10.19 -3.62 10.54
CA GLU A 595 -11.65 -3.63 10.65
C GLU A 595 -12.20 -5.02 10.95
N GLN A 596 -11.61 -6.09 10.40
CA GLN A 596 -12.08 -7.46 10.61
C GLN A 596 -11.93 -7.91 12.06
N VAL A 597 -10.78 -7.65 12.66
CA VAL A 597 -10.49 -8.01 14.07
C VAL A 597 -11.35 -7.18 15.01
N ILE A 598 -11.48 -5.87 14.71
CA ILE A 598 -12.30 -4.94 15.48
C ILE A 598 -13.77 -5.38 15.48
N GLU A 599 -14.33 -5.70 14.30
CA GLU A 599 -15.71 -6.15 14.15
C GLU A 599 -15.98 -7.45 14.93
N TYR A 600 -15.06 -8.43 14.81
CA TYR A 600 -15.21 -9.67 15.56
C TYR A 600 -15.10 -9.45 17.07
N SER A 601 -14.09 -8.70 17.51
CA SER A 601 -13.86 -8.49 18.94
C SER A 601 -14.93 -7.62 19.61
N ALA A 602 -15.45 -6.60 18.90
CA ALA A 602 -16.45 -5.69 19.45
C ALA A 602 -17.88 -6.23 19.35
N TYR A 603 -18.20 -6.95 18.25
CA TYR A 603 -19.58 -7.32 17.91
C TYR A 603 -19.79 -8.82 17.70
N GLY A 604 -18.73 -9.64 17.71
CA GLY A 604 -18.80 -11.09 17.50
C GLY A 604 -18.99 -11.52 16.04
N ASN A 605 -18.89 -10.60 15.08
CA ASN A 605 -19.17 -10.85 13.67
C ASN A 605 -17.89 -11.11 12.88
N VAL A 606 -17.78 -12.27 12.24
CA VAL A 606 -16.71 -12.57 11.29
C VAL A 606 -17.13 -12.06 9.92
N LEU A 607 -16.47 -11.01 9.45
CA LEU A 607 -16.71 -10.52 8.09
C LEU A 607 -16.36 -11.60 7.06
N GLN A 608 -17.18 -11.72 6.03
CA GLN A 608 -17.05 -12.72 4.97
C GLN A 608 -16.82 -12.02 3.62
N ARG A 609 -16.25 -12.77 2.68
CA ARG A 609 -16.15 -12.33 1.29
C ARG A 609 -17.51 -12.37 0.62
N GLU A 610 -17.82 -11.35 -0.16
CA GLU A 610 -19.11 -11.15 -0.82
C GLU A 610 -18.95 -10.90 -2.35
N GLY A 611 -17.87 -11.38 -2.95
CA GLY A 611 -17.55 -11.09 -4.35
C GLY A 611 -17.23 -9.61 -4.53
N ASN A 612 -18.00 -8.95 -5.40
CA ASN A 612 -17.84 -7.52 -5.68
C ASN A 612 -18.76 -6.62 -4.85
N ARG A 613 -19.55 -7.20 -3.95
CA ARG A 613 -20.38 -6.46 -3.00
C ARG A 613 -19.55 -5.99 -1.80
N GLY A 614 -20.05 -5.02 -1.08
CA GLY A 614 -19.37 -4.50 0.10
C GLY A 614 -20.32 -3.77 1.07
N PRO A 615 -19.81 -3.40 2.24
CA PRO A 615 -20.63 -2.82 3.30
C PRO A 615 -21.02 -1.35 3.06
N THR A 616 -20.37 -0.64 2.13
CA THR A 616 -20.51 0.81 1.97
C THR A 616 -21.55 1.23 0.94
N ALA A 617 -21.94 0.34 0.02
CA ALA A 617 -22.85 0.68 -1.07
C ALA A 617 -23.80 -0.48 -1.40
N ALA A 618 -24.98 -0.15 -1.89
CA ALA A 618 -25.94 -1.09 -2.46
C ALA A 618 -26.83 -0.37 -3.49
N PRO A 619 -26.85 -0.79 -4.77
CA PRO A 619 -25.98 -1.85 -5.31
C PRO A 619 -24.51 -1.47 -5.34
N GLN A 620 -23.67 -2.49 -5.29
CA GLN A 620 -22.25 -2.44 -5.59
C GLN A 620 -21.89 -3.74 -6.30
N ASN A 621 -21.57 -3.68 -7.59
CA ASN A 621 -21.17 -4.87 -8.35
C ASN A 621 -20.51 -4.48 -9.69
N LEU A 622 -20.01 -5.50 -10.40
CA LEU A 622 -19.54 -5.40 -11.77
C LEU A 622 -20.62 -5.91 -12.73
N TYR A 623 -20.83 -5.18 -13.82
CA TYR A 623 -21.83 -5.52 -14.83
C TYR A 623 -21.15 -5.58 -16.19
N ARG A 624 -21.43 -6.66 -16.97
CA ARG A 624 -20.91 -6.83 -18.31
C ARG A 624 -21.59 -5.85 -19.25
N THR A 625 -20.81 -5.25 -20.16
CA THR A 625 -21.30 -4.35 -21.21
C THR A 625 -21.65 -5.10 -22.50
N SER A 626 -22.08 -4.38 -23.52
CA SER A 626 -22.32 -4.94 -24.87
C SER A 626 -21.02 -5.16 -25.67
N GLU A 627 -19.86 -4.77 -25.12
CA GLU A 627 -18.60 -4.76 -25.84
C GLU A 627 -17.73 -5.98 -25.51
N ASP A 628 -16.87 -6.34 -26.46
CA ASP A 628 -15.73 -7.20 -26.17
C ASP A 628 -14.55 -6.36 -25.64
N ASN A 629 -13.68 -6.96 -24.82
CA ASN A 629 -12.44 -6.33 -24.42
C ASN A 629 -11.45 -6.22 -25.61
N GLU A 630 -10.33 -5.52 -25.41
CA GLU A 630 -9.31 -5.30 -26.46
C GLU A 630 -8.70 -6.61 -27.03
N PHE A 631 -8.90 -7.75 -26.38
CA PHE A 631 -8.46 -9.08 -26.85
C PHE A 631 -9.58 -9.84 -27.60
N GLY A 632 -10.70 -9.21 -27.91
CA GLY A 632 -11.84 -9.82 -28.59
C GLY A 632 -12.58 -10.86 -27.76
N ARG A 633 -12.60 -10.70 -26.43
CA ARG A 633 -13.32 -11.57 -25.49
C ARG A 633 -14.50 -10.81 -24.90
N PRO A 634 -15.64 -11.46 -24.64
CA PRO A 634 -16.81 -10.84 -23.99
C PRO A 634 -16.53 -10.62 -22.49
N ASP A 635 -15.56 -9.80 -22.18
CA ASP A 635 -15.00 -9.55 -20.85
C ASP A 635 -14.76 -8.05 -20.62
N ASP A 636 -15.68 -7.20 -21.14
CA ASP A 636 -15.72 -5.77 -20.85
C ASP A 636 -16.76 -5.50 -19.76
N TRP A 637 -16.37 -4.76 -18.71
CA TRP A 637 -17.15 -4.58 -17.50
C TRP A 637 -17.17 -3.13 -17.05
N VAL A 638 -18.26 -2.76 -16.36
CA VAL A 638 -18.36 -1.52 -15.59
C VAL A 638 -18.62 -1.83 -14.13
N ALA A 639 -18.02 -1.03 -13.24
CA ALA A 639 -18.26 -1.03 -11.80
C ALA A 639 -19.30 0.04 -11.48
N ILE A 640 -20.38 -0.29 -10.78
CA ILE A 640 -21.38 0.66 -10.30
C ILE A 640 -21.51 0.50 -8.80
N ALA A 641 -21.53 1.63 -8.06
CA ALA A 641 -21.72 1.65 -6.61
C ALA A 641 -22.65 2.80 -6.20
N VAL A 642 -23.65 2.52 -5.37
CA VAL A 642 -24.61 3.49 -4.84
C VAL A 642 -24.45 3.54 -3.33
N ALA A 643 -23.73 4.54 -2.84
CA ALA A 643 -23.38 4.67 -1.43
C ALA A 643 -24.44 5.48 -0.62
N THR A 644 -25.21 6.34 -1.29
CA THR A 644 -26.21 7.18 -0.62
C THR A 644 -27.62 6.99 -1.20
N ASP A 645 -28.64 7.36 -0.41
CA ASP A 645 -30.03 7.29 -0.90
C ASP A 645 -30.29 8.33 -1.99
N GLU A 646 -29.59 9.49 -1.99
CA GLU A 646 -29.63 10.47 -3.07
C GLU A 646 -29.09 9.87 -4.40
N GLN A 647 -27.96 9.17 -4.33
CA GLN A 647 -27.42 8.46 -5.51
C GLN A 647 -28.36 7.40 -6.04
N TRP A 648 -29.13 6.74 -5.17
CA TRP A 648 -30.19 5.81 -5.61
C TRP A 648 -31.28 6.51 -6.40
N VAL A 649 -31.81 7.64 -5.87
CA VAL A 649 -32.81 8.44 -6.59
C VAL A 649 -32.30 8.86 -7.96
N ASN A 650 -31.06 9.30 -8.02
CA ASN A 650 -30.41 9.71 -9.26
C ASN A 650 -30.23 8.55 -10.24
N LEU A 651 -29.81 7.36 -9.76
CA LEU A 651 -29.72 6.14 -10.57
C LEU A 651 -31.10 5.79 -11.15
N VAL A 652 -32.15 5.76 -10.32
CA VAL A 652 -33.51 5.45 -10.79
C VAL A 652 -33.94 6.41 -11.89
N ALA A 653 -33.67 7.70 -11.76
CA ALA A 653 -33.96 8.69 -12.80
C ALA A 653 -33.15 8.42 -14.09
N ALA A 654 -31.87 8.12 -14.00
CA ALA A 654 -31.00 7.77 -15.14
C ALA A 654 -31.45 6.50 -15.87
N LEU A 655 -32.02 5.54 -15.13
CA LEU A 655 -32.63 4.33 -15.72
C LEU A 655 -33.99 4.56 -16.39
N GLY A 656 -34.55 5.78 -16.32
CA GLY A 656 -35.89 6.12 -16.84
C GLY A 656 -37.04 5.73 -15.92
N SER A 657 -36.78 5.66 -14.61
CA SER A 657 -37.77 5.38 -13.54
C SER A 657 -38.54 4.07 -13.76
N PRO A 658 -37.89 2.94 -13.96
CA PRO A 658 -38.57 1.67 -14.17
C PRO A 658 -39.34 1.25 -12.90
N ALA A 659 -40.49 0.60 -13.09
CA ALA A 659 -41.39 0.27 -11.98
C ALA A 659 -40.76 -0.55 -10.84
N TRP A 660 -39.81 -1.44 -11.17
CA TRP A 660 -39.09 -2.22 -10.15
C TRP A 660 -38.24 -1.36 -9.23
N ALA A 661 -37.68 -0.24 -9.73
CA ALA A 661 -36.76 0.62 -8.97
C ALA A 661 -37.48 1.65 -8.10
N THR A 662 -38.80 1.82 -8.27
CA THR A 662 -39.64 2.76 -7.50
C THR A 662 -40.33 2.14 -6.29
N ASP A 663 -39.94 0.91 -5.93
CA ASP A 663 -40.42 0.23 -4.71
C ASP A 663 -39.89 0.96 -3.47
N ASP A 664 -40.80 1.26 -2.53
CA ASP A 664 -40.49 1.99 -1.27
C ASP A 664 -39.40 1.28 -0.45
N GLU A 665 -39.30 -0.05 -0.51
CA GLU A 665 -38.24 -0.81 0.17
C GLU A 665 -36.84 -0.39 -0.30
N LEU A 666 -36.69 -0.05 -1.58
CA LEU A 666 -35.40 0.31 -2.18
C LEU A 666 -34.97 1.75 -1.86
N ALA A 667 -35.81 2.58 -1.24
CA ALA A 667 -35.47 3.93 -0.86
C ALA A 667 -34.31 4.00 0.16
N SER A 668 -34.10 2.92 0.95
CA SER A 668 -33.00 2.85 1.93
C SER A 668 -31.91 1.87 1.51
N ILE A 669 -30.67 2.13 1.89
CA ILE A 669 -29.53 1.23 1.65
C ILE A 669 -29.76 -0.18 2.26
N ALA A 670 -30.43 -0.26 3.41
CA ALA A 670 -30.77 -1.54 4.05
C ALA A 670 -31.76 -2.35 3.19
N GLY A 671 -32.76 -1.70 2.59
CA GLY A 671 -33.69 -2.35 1.67
C GLY A 671 -32.98 -2.81 0.39
N ARG A 672 -32.13 -1.97 -0.19
CA ARG A 672 -31.36 -2.32 -1.39
C ARG A 672 -30.42 -3.51 -1.13
N ARG A 673 -29.82 -3.60 0.06
CA ARG A 673 -29.01 -4.78 0.42
C ARG A 673 -29.79 -6.07 0.44
N ARG A 674 -31.02 -6.06 0.99
CA ARG A 674 -31.90 -7.25 1.01
C ARG A 674 -32.31 -7.67 -0.39
N ARG A 675 -32.48 -6.72 -1.30
CA ARG A 675 -32.92 -6.92 -2.68
C ARG A 675 -31.78 -6.82 -3.71
N HIS A 676 -30.53 -7.01 -3.27
CA HIS A 676 -29.35 -6.79 -4.11
C HIS A 676 -29.34 -7.69 -5.35
N ASP A 677 -29.75 -8.96 -5.22
CA ASP A 677 -29.81 -9.90 -6.34
C ASP A 677 -30.81 -9.43 -7.42
N ASP A 678 -32.00 -8.96 -7.00
CA ASP A 678 -33.00 -8.42 -7.92
C ASP A 678 -32.48 -7.17 -8.66
N ILE A 679 -31.81 -6.28 -7.92
CA ILE A 679 -31.22 -5.07 -8.51
C ILE A 679 -30.13 -5.45 -9.50
N ASP A 680 -29.26 -6.41 -9.16
CA ASP A 680 -28.15 -6.88 -10.01
C ASP A 680 -28.69 -7.48 -11.31
N GLU A 681 -29.80 -8.24 -11.31
CA GLU A 681 -30.42 -8.80 -12.51
C GLU A 681 -30.88 -7.69 -13.48
N HIS A 682 -31.54 -6.67 -12.92
CA HIS A 682 -32.01 -5.53 -13.72
C HIS A 682 -30.88 -4.70 -14.28
N LEU A 683 -29.87 -4.38 -13.47
CA LEU A 683 -28.70 -3.62 -13.90
C LEU A 683 -27.85 -4.40 -14.92
N SER A 684 -27.70 -5.72 -14.74
CA SER A 684 -27.03 -6.58 -15.72
C SER A 684 -27.69 -6.49 -17.09
N THR A 685 -29.03 -6.55 -17.12
CA THR A 685 -29.79 -6.41 -18.34
C THR A 685 -29.64 -5.04 -18.98
N TRP A 686 -29.62 -3.97 -18.16
CA TRP A 686 -29.49 -2.60 -18.63
C TRP A 686 -28.08 -2.33 -19.19
N CYS A 687 -27.02 -2.82 -18.52
CA CYS A 687 -25.63 -2.65 -18.92
C CYS A 687 -25.30 -3.47 -20.17
N ALA A 688 -25.78 -4.72 -20.27
CA ALA A 688 -25.51 -5.60 -21.41
C ALA A 688 -26.04 -5.07 -22.76
N ALA A 689 -26.92 -4.08 -22.74
CA ALA A 689 -27.46 -3.42 -23.93
C ALA A 689 -26.69 -2.14 -24.33
N ARG A 690 -25.61 -1.79 -23.62
CA ARG A 690 -24.90 -0.50 -23.76
C ARG A 690 -23.39 -0.68 -23.76
N THR A 691 -22.70 0.27 -24.37
CA THR A 691 -21.23 0.38 -24.27
C THR A 691 -20.81 0.91 -22.91
N SER A 692 -19.56 0.67 -22.51
CA SER A 692 -19.01 1.20 -21.28
C SER A 692 -19.04 2.73 -21.24
N ASP A 693 -18.75 3.39 -22.35
CA ASP A 693 -18.76 4.86 -22.46
C ASP A 693 -20.16 5.45 -22.28
N GLU A 694 -21.19 4.86 -22.91
CA GLU A 694 -22.59 5.27 -22.73
C GLU A 694 -23.05 5.16 -21.26
N ILE A 695 -22.67 4.08 -20.59
CA ILE A 695 -23.00 3.86 -19.18
C ILE A 695 -22.32 4.92 -18.29
N ILE A 696 -21.03 5.16 -18.50
CA ILE A 696 -20.23 6.11 -17.71
C ILE A 696 -20.76 7.53 -17.89
N GLU A 697 -21.00 7.96 -19.11
CA GLU A 697 -21.53 9.29 -19.41
C GLU A 697 -22.88 9.48 -18.68
N THR A 698 -23.82 8.54 -18.86
CA THR A 698 -25.16 8.59 -18.27
C THR A 698 -25.12 8.67 -16.74
N LEU A 699 -24.31 7.81 -16.10
CA LEU A 699 -24.30 7.71 -14.65
C LEU A 699 -23.47 8.83 -13.98
N TRP A 700 -22.39 9.27 -14.59
CA TRP A 700 -21.63 10.42 -14.07
C TRP A 700 -22.40 11.73 -14.19
N GLU A 701 -23.18 11.93 -15.26
CA GLU A 701 -24.07 13.08 -15.37
C GLU A 701 -25.17 13.07 -14.29
N ALA A 702 -25.63 11.88 -13.93
CA ALA A 702 -26.58 11.69 -12.84
C ALA A 702 -25.96 11.78 -11.43
N GLY A 703 -24.64 11.91 -11.30
CA GLY A 703 -23.97 11.95 -9.99
C GLY A 703 -23.83 10.57 -9.31
N VAL A 704 -23.88 9.47 -10.08
CA VAL A 704 -23.74 8.10 -9.60
C VAL A 704 -22.30 7.62 -9.82
N PRO A 705 -21.62 7.05 -8.78
CA PRO A 705 -20.31 6.46 -8.93
C PRO A 705 -20.30 5.29 -9.92
N VAL A 706 -19.49 5.41 -10.96
CA VAL A 706 -19.31 4.40 -12.00
C VAL A 706 -17.87 4.42 -12.51
N ALA A 707 -17.40 3.28 -12.98
CA ALA A 707 -16.08 3.15 -13.58
C ALA A 707 -16.07 2.10 -14.70
N LYS A 708 -15.22 2.30 -15.70
CA LYS A 708 -14.78 1.20 -16.55
C LYS A 708 -13.82 0.31 -15.78
N VAL A 709 -13.95 -0.99 -15.93
CA VAL A 709 -12.96 -1.94 -15.41
C VAL A 709 -11.76 -1.94 -16.34
N MET A 710 -10.78 -1.08 -16.03
CA MET A 710 -9.66 -0.80 -16.91
C MET A 710 -8.70 -1.97 -17.03
N GLN A 711 -8.16 -2.13 -18.23
CA GLN A 711 -6.94 -2.93 -18.40
C GLN A 711 -5.75 -2.19 -17.77
N PRO A 712 -4.95 -2.86 -16.93
CA PRO A 712 -3.92 -2.19 -16.13
C PRO A 712 -2.88 -1.44 -16.98
N HIS A 713 -2.54 -1.94 -18.16
CA HIS A 713 -1.58 -1.32 -19.08
C HIS A 713 -2.13 -0.11 -19.84
N ARG A 714 -3.46 0.12 -19.78
CA ARG A 714 -4.12 1.26 -20.42
C ARG A 714 -4.40 2.42 -19.47
N VAL A 715 -4.19 2.26 -18.18
CA VAL A 715 -4.51 3.32 -17.20
C VAL A 715 -3.70 4.59 -17.44
N GLY A 716 -2.48 4.49 -17.99
CA GLY A 716 -1.65 5.64 -18.32
C GLY A 716 -2.25 6.62 -19.33
N ASP A 717 -3.28 6.21 -20.07
CA ASP A 717 -3.97 7.02 -21.08
C ASP A 717 -5.23 7.71 -20.51
N LEU A 718 -5.58 7.48 -19.25
CA LEU A 718 -6.74 8.10 -18.61
C LEU A 718 -6.57 9.63 -18.55
N PRO A 719 -7.58 10.42 -18.99
CA PRO A 719 -7.50 11.88 -19.05
C PRO A 719 -7.10 12.53 -17.72
N GLN A 720 -7.54 11.96 -16.60
CA GLN A 720 -7.20 12.44 -15.27
C GLN A 720 -5.70 12.29 -14.98
N LEU A 721 -5.13 11.13 -15.27
CA LEU A 721 -3.71 10.85 -15.02
C LEU A 721 -2.80 11.64 -15.98
N VAL A 722 -3.24 11.81 -17.23
CA VAL A 722 -2.56 12.68 -18.23
C VAL A 722 -2.55 14.12 -17.75
N HIS A 723 -3.69 14.67 -17.31
CA HIS A 723 -3.79 16.02 -16.77
C HIS A 723 -2.88 16.21 -15.55
N ARG A 724 -2.89 15.25 -14.65
CA ARG A 724 -2.04 15.29 -13.46
C ARG A 724 -0.57 15.00 -13.76
N GLY A 725 -0.20 14.54 -14.98
CA GLY A 725 1.18 14.12 -15.31
C GLY A 725 1.67 13.03 -14.34
N PHE A 726 0.79 12.07 -14.00
CA PHE A 726 1.13 11.00 -13.06
C PHE A 726 2.17 10.04 -13.63
N TYR A 727 2.27 9.95 -14.94
CA TYR A 727 3.33 9.19 -15.61
C TYR A 727 4.34 10.13 -16.27
N GLU A 728 5.62 9.84 -16.06
CA GLU A 728 6.73 10.52 -16.71
C GLU A 728 7.47 9.55 -17.64
N LEU A 729 7.86 10.03 -18.82
CA LEU A 729 8.71 9.29 -19.75
C LEU A 729 10.14 9.27 -19.20
N VAL A 730 10.72 8.07 -19.13
CA VAL A 730 12.10 7.84 -18.67
C VAL A 730 12.87 7.09 -19.76
N ASP A 731 13.96 7.69 -20.21
CA ASP A 731 14.91 7.05 -21.10
C ASP A 731 15.85 6.14 -20.30
N HIS A 732 16.10 4.94 -20.80
CA HIS A 732 16.98 3.98 -20.16
C HIS A 732 18.06 3.47 -21.15
N PRO A 733 19.32 3.24 -20.73
CA PRO A 733 20.41 2.85 -21.66
C PRO A 733 20.15 1.56 -22.43
N VAL A 734 19.37 0.64 -21.86
CA VAL A 734 19.13 -0.70 -22.43
C VAL A 734 17.68 -0.90 -22.86
N ASN A 735 16.72 -0.31 -22.12
CA ASN A 735 15.28 -0.46 -22.39
C ASN A 735 14.78 0.66 -23.32
N PRO A 736 13.68 0.42 -24.05
CA PRO A 736 12.95 1.50 -24.69
C PRO A 736 12.51 2.55 -23.67
N THR A 737 12.33 3.79 -24.13
CA THR A 737 11.66 4.85 -23.33
C THR A 737 10.29 4.37 -22.87
N ALA A 738 10.03 4.41 -21.58
CA ALA A 738 8.78 3.95 -20.99
C ALA A 738 8.23 4.95 -19.98
N ARG A 739 6.91 4.88 -19.75
CA ARG A 739 6.23 5.67 -18.74
C ARG A 739 6.41 5.03 -17.36
N HIS A 740 6.88 5.81 -16.40
CA HIS A 740 6.96 5.40 -15.00
C HIS A 740 6.04 6.26 -14.14
N SER A 741 5.35 5.63 -13.17
CA SER A 741 4.46 6.32 -12.24
C SER A 741 5.25 7.19 -11.27
N THR A 742 4.75 8.40 -11.00
CA THR A 742 5.25 9.31 -9.97
C THR A 742 4.67 8.96 -8.59
N LEU A 743 4.87 9.82 -7.59
CA LEU A 743 4.25 9.63 -6.28
C LEU A 743 2.75 9.98 -6.32
N PRO A 744 1.91 9.30 -5.52
CA PRO A 744 0.46 9.52 -5.45
C PRO A 744 0.12 10.77 -4.61
N MET A 745 1.13 11.49 -4.15
CA MET A 745 1.04 12.72 -3.35
C MET A 745 1.85 13.83 -4.03
N ARG A 746 1.17 14.92 -4.37
CA ARG A 746 1.80 16.11 -4.92
C ARG A 746 2.04 17.10 -3.81
N ILE A 747 3.30 17.41 -3.56
CA ILE A 747 3.73 18.37 -2.54
C ILE A 747 4.08 19.67 -3.25
N SER A 748 3.53 20.82 -2.81
CA SER A 748 3.81 22.14 -3.42
C SER A 748 5.30 22.49 -3.49
N SER A 749 6.08 22.00 -2.51
CA SER A 749 7.54 22.12 -2.47
C SER A 749 8.26 20.91 -3.08
N GLY A 750 7.54 20.02 -3.74
CA GLY A 750 8.10 18.82 -4.35
C GLY A 750 8.85 19.11 -5.66
N PRO A 751 9.45 18.07 -6.26
CA PRO A 751 10.19 18.19 -7.50
C PRO A 751 9.24 18.51 -8.67
N GLY A 752 9.71 19.33 -9.62
CA GLY A 752 9.00 19.54 -10.89
C GLY A 752 9.04 18.31 -11.80
N ARG A 753 10.00 17.40 -11.58
CA ARG A 753 10.13 16.08 -12.20
C ARG A 753 10.59 15.07 -11.15
N PHE A 754 9.85 13.96 -11.01
CA PHE A 754 10.16 12.92 -10.04
C PHE A 754 11.30 11.99 -10.50
N HIS A 755 11.28 11.59 -11.78
CA HIS A 755 12.31 10.71 -12.36
C HIS A 755 13.40 11.55 -13.02
N ARG A 756 14.42 11.92 -12.25
CA ARG A 756 15.56 12.73 -12.73
C ARG A 756 16.61 11.91 -13.48
N THR A 757 16.77 10.65 -13.08
CA THR A 757 17.62 9.65 -13.75
C THR A 757 16.85 8.34 -13.92
N ALA A 758 17.23 7.52 -14.89
CA ALA A 758 16.77 6.15 -15.02
C ALA A 758 17.15 5.31 -13.81
N ALA A 759 16.58 4.10 -13.70
CA ALA A 759 17.10 3.09 -12.80
C ALA A 759 18.53 2.73 -13.21
N PRO A 760 19.45 2.52 -12.26
CA PRO A 760 20.84 2.26 -12.59
C PRO A 760 21.05 0.85 -13.16
N LEU A 761 22.03 0.72 -14.04
CA LEU A 761 22.55 -0.59 -14.43
C LEU A 761 23.24 -1.26 -13.23
N LEU A 762 23.35 -2.57 -13.25
CA LEU A 762 23.99 -3.34 -12.18
C LEU A 762 25.45 -2.88 -11.99
N GLY A 763 25.77 -2.35 -10.82
CA GLY A 763 27.10 -1.88 -10.48
C GLY A 763 27.54 -0.59 -11.22
N GLU A 764 26.62 0.13 -11.87
CA GLU A 764 26.92 1.35 -12.65
C GLU A 764 27.77 2.38 -11.88
N HIS A 765 27.57 2.46 -10.57
CA HIS A 765 28.22 3.47 -9.74
C HIS A 765 29.34 2.91 -8.85
N ASN A 766 29.85 1.67 -9.14
CA ASN A 766 30.93 1.07 -8.37
C ASN A 766 32.14 2.01 -8.25
N HIS A 767 32.66 2.53 -9.38
CA HIS A 767 33.82 3.44 -9.38
C HIS A 767 33.54 4.72 -8.63
N GLU A 768 32.43 5.39 -8.92
CA GLU A 768 32.08 6.66 -8.26
C GLU A 768 32.01 6.53 -6.73
N VAL A 769 31.25 5.52 -6.27
CA VAL A 769 30.99 5.36 -4.83
C VAL A 769 32.23 4.87 -4.09
N LEU A 770 32.98 3.92 -4.65
CA LEU A 770 34.19 3.38 -4.01
C LEU A 770 35.35 4.36 -4.02
N SER A 771 35.54 5.14 -5.07
CA SER A 771 36.51 6.26 -5.07
C SER A 771 36.11 7.30 -4.03
N GLY A 772 34.81 7.55 -3.84
CA GLY A 772 34.30 8.41 -2.76
C GLY A 772 34.61 7.91 -1.34
N LEU A 773 34.87 6.61 -1.16
CA LEU A 773 35.38 6.00 0.06
C LEU A 773 36.90 6.08 0.18
N GLY A 774 37.61 6.60 -0.83
CA GLY A 774 39.06 6.76 -0.86
C GLY A 774 39.85 5.59 -1.48
N LEU A 775 39.17 4.65 -2.16
CA LEU A 775 39.83 3.59 -2.91
C LEU A 775 40.50 4.17 -4.18
N SER A 776 41.70 3.67 -4.50
CA SER A 776 42.37 3.99 -5.75
C SER A 776 41.79 3.16 -6.92
N GLU A 777 42.09 3.56 -8.17
CA GLU A 777 41.71 2.80 -9.37
C GLU A 777 42.30 1.37 -9.33
N ASP A 778 43.53 1.20 -8.82
CA ASP A 778 44.17 -0.11 -8.66
C ASP A 778 43.41 -0.99 -7.63
N ASP A 779 42.94 -0.41 -6.52
CA ASP A 779 42.12 -1.12 -5.53
C ASP A 779 40.79 -1.56 -6.12
N ILE A 780 40.15 -0.71 -6.92
CA ILE A 780 38.87 -1.02 -7.58
C ILE A 780 39.07 -2.13 -8.62
N ALA A 781 40.12 -2.07 -9.42
CA ALA A 781 40.44 -3.11 -10.39
C ALA A 781 40.74 -4.48 -9.72
N ASP A 782 41.43 -4.51 -8.56
CA ASP A 782 41.63 -5.74 -7.76
C ASP A 782 40.27 -6.32 -7.28
N LEU A 783 39.34 -5.47 -6.88
CA LEU A 783 38.03 -5.92 -6.45
C LEU A 783 37.22 -6.52 -7.61
N GLU A 784 37.34 -5.97 -8.82
CA GLU A 784 36.72 -6.52 -10.03
C GLU A 784 37.34 -7.86 -10.42
N GLU A 785 38.67 -7.94 -10.46
CA GLU A 785 39.38 -9.20 -10.79
C GLU A 785 39.01 -10.32 -9.82
N ARG A 786 38.84 -10.02 -8.55
CA ARG A 786 38.43 -10.96 -7.51
C ARG A 786 36.92 -11.25 -7.49
N GLY A 787 36.10 -10.60 -8.32
CA GLY A 787 34.66 -10.76 -8.37
C GLY A 787 33.92 -10.27 -7.11
N ILE A 788 34.54 -9.42 -6.33
CA ILE A 788 33.92 -8.79 -5.15
C ILE A 788 32.88 -7.74 -5.60
N ILE A 789 33.20 -7.04 -6.69
CA ILE A 789 32.31 -6.13 -7.41
C ILE A 789 32.21 -6.58 -8.88
N GLY A 790 31.25 -6.04 -9.61
CA GLY A 790 31.08 -6.31 -11.04
C GLY A 790 29.80 -5.68 -11.58
N ASN A 791 29.53 -5.83 -12.88
CA ASN A 791 28.43 -5.21 -13.60
C ASN A 791 27.55 -6.21 -14.37
N ALA A 792 27.71 -7.49 -14.12
CA ALA A 792 26.90 -8.56 -14.70
C ALA A 792 26.66 -9.67 -13.67
N PRO A 793 25.53 -10.38 -13.74
CA PRO A 793 25.26 -11.50 -12.87
C PRO A 793 26.28 -12.60 -13.00
N ALA A 794 26.89 -13.03 -11.88
CA ALA A 794 27.85 -14.13 -11.84
C ALA A 794 27.14 -15.46 -11.64
N GLY A 795 27.51 -16.50 -12.41
CA GLY A 795 27.01 -17.89 -12.23
C GLY A 795 25.61 -18.16 -12.79
N LEU A 796 24.93 -17.19 -13.39
CA LEU A 796 23.89 -17.44 -14.38
C LEU A 796 24.63 -17.85 -15.69
N ALA A 797 25.18 -19.07 -15.73
CA ALA A 797 25.77 -19.61 -16.95
C ALA A 797 24.68 -19.47 -18.03
N ILE A 798 24.96 -18.66 -19.05
CA ILE A 798 24.31 -18.76 -20.33
C ILE A 798 24.55 -20.23 -20.75
N ARG A 799 23.57 -21.10 -20.51
CA ARG A 799 23.53 -22.42 -21.15
C ARG A 799 23.34 -22.10 -22.62
N THR A 800 24.47 -21.87 -23.32
CA THR A 800 24.49 -21.87 -24.75
C THR A 800 23.97 -23.25 -25.15
N THR A 801 22.72 -23.28 -25.65
CA THR A 801 22.23 -24.46 -26.38
C THR A 801 23.29 -24.82 -27.40
N LYS A 802 23.96 -25.93 -27.18
CA LYS A 802 24.74 -26.57 -28.22
C LYS A 802 23.75 -26.89 -29.33
N THR A 803 23.75 -26.07 -30.37
CA THR A 803 23.25 -26.47 -31.68
C THR A 803 24.14 -27.61 -32.13
N GLY A 804 23.64 -28.81 -32.03
CA GLY A 804 24.19 -30.03 -32.63
C GLY A 804 23.14 -30.64 -33.52
#